data_43fcd25ab11c31b610e3f5f18a6ee0da
#
_entry.id   43fcd25ab11c31b610e3f5f18a6ee0da
#
_cell.length_a   1.000
_cell.length_b   1.000
_cell.length_c   1.000
_cell.angle_alpha   90.00
_cell.angle_beta   90.00
_cell.angle_gamma   90.00
#
_symmetry.space_group_name_H-M   'P 1'
#
loop_
_entity.id
_entity.type
_entity.pdbx_description
1 polymer ?
#
loop_
_entity_poly.entity_id
_entity_poly.type
_entity_poly.pdbx_seq_one_letter_code
_entity_poly.pdbx_strand_id
1 'polypeptide(L)'
;MLADGDYFLGRTIVLGAADSNLTLRAEHDGRAVLWGGVPVTAWKADGRFAAAALPGVKEGTWDFRTLLVDGRMAPRACYPSATNRLENLGGWTERVRAAVDGWWGRAPTAEELTTMPYRAGDLPAGFEPRNADVRLYHMWSESFVPVASNDLDRGVLHFARRMDAPAGAFGRRTYQVFGIREGMTEPGQWYLDRPSGTVVYWPRPGEDMARVKVVAPKVETLVQIRGEARRPVRNLRLKGLALTGTTAPCRSAGFGGERAPGALEVRHAEDCAFESLTIRHVGATGVKVHEAVRLRLAESAIVDCGASALCLYAADSEVVSNRLLRAGLAFPSACLATLGRRRLRVARNEVADAPYSGLILRGEGHCIEENCISRVMQVLHDGAAVYGNVRDSVIRGNVVRDVVPNGAGYGASGFYCDETSADVVIEGNVTLGVPRPCHQHLARDIHVRNNTFVADGDLAISFQNCAGCTFTGNVLVAGGTVRPTEACRTSVTNWSGNRACHARGGGVAWGCDLPAAAPEKPQAPYRVKKAANWRADGILGADEYGEARRMDRDARGCHVGAAPTSLRLAHDGAALLVAFRTLDFWATPLSAGETWGVDDGIRFTLAGHAFEVYFSGNVYAVDAEGRRTPLAGAYNAVDARGGMARSRIVECRIPFTALGIAPARGARIAFSACRWSAHYREARHYAAPGETAELVLE
;
A
#
# COMPACT_ATOMS: atom_id res chain seq x y z
N MET A 1 -12.54 -21.17 31.25
CA MET A 1 -13.18 -19.88 31.58
C MET A 1 -12.22 -19.06 32.41
N LEU A 2 -12.10 -17.75 32.18
CA LEU A 2 -11.30 -16.82 33.00
C LEU A 2 -12.26 -15.96 33.83
N ALA A 3 -11.97 -15.84 35.11
CA ALA A 3 -12.71 -14.94 36.02
C ALA A 3 -12.42 -13.47 35.69
N ASP A 4 -13.26 -12.58 36.19
CA ASP A 4 -13.03 -11.12 36.07
C ASP A 4 -11.71 -10.75 36.75
N GLY A 5 -10.91 -9.90 36.11
CA GLY A 5 -9.65 -9.42 36.68
C GLY A 5 -8.60 -9.05 35.65
N ASP A 6 -7.49 -8.52 36.16
CA ASP A 6 -6.32 -8.12 35.37
C ASP A 6 -5.26 -9.24 35.39
N TYR A 7 -4.88 -9.71 34.21
CA TYR A 7 -3.87 -10.77 34.00
C TYR A 7 -2.64 -10.14 33.31
N PHE A 8 -1.57 -9.89 34.05
CA PHE A 8 -0.34 -9.32 33.53
C PHE A 8 0.55 -10.40 32.92
N LEU A 9 0.76 -10.35 31.61
CA LEU A 9 1.52 -11.34 30.87
C LEU A 9 2.97 -10.85 30.64
N GLY A 10 3.92 -11.59 31.17
CA GLY A 10 5.35 -11.36 30.91
C GLY A 10 5.84 -12.00 29.60
N ARG A 11 5.00 -12.82 28.97
CA ARG A 11 5.28 -13.54 27.73
C ARG A 11 3.99 -13.83 26.95
N THR A 12 4.12 -14.06 25.65
CA THR A 12 3.01 -14.45 24.76
C THR A 12 2.42 -15.80 25.18
N ILE A 13 1.10 -15.90 25.18
CA ILE A 13 0.39 -17.19 25.27
C ILE A 13 0.40 -17.82 23.87
N VAL A 14 0.94 -19.01 23.73
CA VAL A 14 1.01 -19.72 22.46
C VAL A 14 0.06 -20.92 22.51
N LEU A 15 -0.87 -20.96 21.55
CA LEU A 15 -1.83 -22.04 21.35
C LEU A 15 -1.50 -22.74 20.02
N GLY A 16 -1.22 -24.04 20.09
CA GLY A 16 -0.82 -24.85 18.95
C GLY A 16 -1.92 -25.80 18.46
N ALA A 17 -1.57 -26.67 17.53
CA ALA A 17 -2.52 -27.68 17.01
C ALA A 17 -3.04 -28.67 18.10
N ALA A 18 -2.30 -28.84 19.19
CA ALA A 18 -2.74 -29.64 20.34
C ALA A 18 -3.88 -28.98 21.13
N ASP A 19 -4.03 -27.64 21.00
CA ASP A 19 -5.09 -26.85 21.63
C ASP A 19 -6.34 -26.71 20.74
N SER A 20 -6.45 -27.53 19.69
CA SER A 20 -7.66 -27.61 18.88
C SER A 20 -8.87 -27.98 19.73
N ASN A 21 -10.05 -27.46 19.36
CA ASN A 21 -11.31 -27.60 20.10
C ASN A 21 -11.35 -26.85 21.45
N LEU A 22 -10.33 -26.04 21.78
CA LEU A 22 -10.33 -25.23 23.00
C LEU A 22 -11.31 -24.05 22.85
N THR A 23 -12.11 -23.82 23.88
CA THR A 23 -12.83 -22.57 24.06
C THR A 23 -12.26 -21.81 25.25
N LEU A 24 -11.65 -20.66 25.00
CA LEU A 24 -11.17 -19.74 26.01
C LEU A 24 -12.15 -18.55 26.09
N ARG A 25 -12.86 -18.43 27.21
CA ARG A 25 -13.87 -17.37 27.38
C ARG A 25 -13.71 -16.65 28.70
N ALA A 26 -14.08 -15.37 28.72
CA ALA A 26 -14.28 -14.62 29.95
C ALA A 26 -15.57 -15.07 30.66
N GLU A 27 -15.62 -14.93 31.95
CA GLU A 27 -16.84 -15.10 32.75
C GLU A 27 -17.89 -14.05 32.37
N HIS A 28 -17.45 -12.79 32.32
CA HIS A 28 -18.22 -11.66 31.80
C HIS A 28 -17.44 -10.97 30.69
N ASP A 29 -18.11 -10.64 29.60
CA ASP A 29 -17.47 -10.04 28.43
C ASP A 29 -16.71 -8.76 28.77
N GLY A 30 -15.44 -8.69 28.34
CA GLY A 30 -14.54 -7.57 28.54
C GLY A 30 -13.95 -7.42 29.94
N ARG A 31 -14.28 -8.31 30.90
CA ARG A 31 -13.81 -8.20 32.29
C ARG A 31 -12.60 -9.08 32.62
N ALA A 32 -12.30 -10.08 31.85
CA ALA A 32 -11.03 -10.81 31.92
C ALA A 32 -10.02 -10.08 31.01
N VAL A 33 -9.14 -9.27 31.60
CA VAL A 33 -8.24 -8.38 30.85
C VAL A 33 -6.81 -8.92 30.82
N LEU A 34 -6.34 -9.26 29.64
CA LEU A 34 -4.96 -9.68 29.39
C LEU A 34 -4.09 -8.46 29.09
N TRP A 35 -3.13 -8.16 29.95
CA TRP A 35 -2.20 -7.04 29.84
C TRP A 35 -0.85 -7.52 29.29
N GLY A 36 -0.36 -6.89 28.24
CA GLY A 36 0.95 -7.21 27.60
C GLY A 36 2.14 -6.52 28.27
N GLY A 37 2.03 -6.13 29.53
CA GLY A 37 3.06 -5.40 30.25
C GLY A 37 2.98 -5.58 31.75
N VAL A 38 3.76 -4.81 32.46
CA VAL A 38 3.85 -4.86 33.92
C VAL A 38 3.56 -3.48 34.54
N PRO A 39 2.99 -3.43 35.75
CA PRO A 39 2.85 -2.17 36.47
C PRO A 39 4.20 -1.51 36.73
N VAL A 40 4.25 -0.20 36.52
CA VAL A 40 5.40 0.64 36.88
C VAL A 40 5.10 1.31 38.20
N THR A 41 5.94 1.07 39.17
CA THR A 41 5.86 1.61 40.53
C THR A 41 7.15 2.39 40.86
N ALA A 42 7.25 2.88 42.08
CA ALA A 42 8.43 3.58 42.57
C ALA A 42 8.79 4.85 41.76
N TRP A 43 7.76 5.62 41.43
CA TRP A 43 7.91 6.94 40.80
C TRP A 43 8.57 7.93 41.74
N LYS A 44 9.52 8.70 41.22
CA LYS A 44 10.21 9.79 41.91
C LYS A 44 9.93 11.11 41.20
N ALA A 45 9.75 12.18 41.94
CA ALA A 45 9.64 13.51 41.36
C ALA A 45 10.97 13.93 40.70
N ASP A 46 10.90 14.50 39.51
CA ASP A 46 11.99 15.09 38.74
C ASP A 46 11.53 16.46 38.20
N GLY A 47 11.52 17.47 39.06
CA GLY A 47 10.95 18.75 38.75
C GLY A 47 9.45 18.65 38.45
N ARG A 48 9.04 19.05 37.24
CA ARG A 48 7.66 18.89 36.75
C ARG A 48 7.33 17.52 36.25
N PHE A 49 8.31 16.64 36.15
CA PHE A 49 8.17 15.27 35.68
C PHE A 49 8.15 14.27 36.84
N ALA A 50 7.74 13.07 36.53
CA ALA A 50 7.91 11.89 37.37
C ALA A 50 8.76 10.85 36.58
N ALA A 51 9.68 10.24 37.29
CA ALA A 51 10.60 9.26 36.68
C ALA A 51 10.61 7.95 37.45
N ALA A 52 10.70 6.82 36.75
CA ALA A 52 10.82 5.50 37.36
C ALA A 52 11.89 4.69 36.64
N ALA A 53 12.79 4.07 37.42
CA ALA A 53 13.82 3.20 36.88
C ALA A 53 13.20 1.84 36.43
N LEU A 54 13.60 1.38 35.26
CA LEU A 54 13.13 0.13 34.66
C LEU A 54 14.31 -0.79 34.39
N PRO A 55 14.50 -1.85 35.19
CA PRO A 55 15.57 -2.84 34.95
C PRO A 55 15.46 -3.44 33.55
N GLY A 56 16.58 -3.55 32.84
CA GLY A 56 16.68 -4.08 31.50
C GLY A 56 16.57 -3.03 30.38
N VAL A 57 16.11 -1.82 30.64
CA VAL A 57 16.05 -0.75 29.61
C VAL A 57 17.44 -0.25 29.27
N LYS A 58 18.29 0.03 30.27
CA LYS A 58 19.67 0.48 30.10
C LYS A 58 20.53 -0.57 29.37
N GLU A 59 20.30 -1.84 29.65
CA GLU A 59 20.94 -3.00 29.05
C GLU A 59 20.39 -3.34 27.65
N GLY A 60 19.33 -2.66 27.21
CA GLY A 60 18.68 -2.90 25.92
C GLY A 60 17.88 -4.21 25.83
N THR A 61 17.64 -4.89 26.96
CA THR A 61 16.84 -6.12 27.03
C THR A 61 15.34 -5.85 27.13
N TRP A 62 14.96 -4.59 27.42
CA TRP A 62 13.59 -4.14 27.46
C TRP A 62 13.47 -2.76 26.77
N ASP A 63 12.71 -2.70 25.69
CA ASP A 63 12.40 -1.48 24.96
C ASP A 63 10.92 -1.44 24.58
N PHE A 64 10.31 -0.27 24.69
CA PHE A 64 8.90 -0.11 24.37
C PHE A 64 8.59 1.28 23.84
N ARG A 65 7.47 1.40 23.09
CA ARG A 65 7.02 2.64 22.45
C ARG A 65 5.60 3.01 22.80
N THR A 66 5.04 2.33 23.78
CA THR A 66 3.69 2.56 24.29
C THR A 66 3.75 2.61 25.80
N LEU A 67 3.02 3.51 26.43
CA LEU A 67 2.84 3.57 27.88
C LEU A 67 1.36 3.76 28.17
N LEU A 68 0.83 3.00 29.11
CA LEU A 68 -0.55 3.14 29.54
C LEU A 68 -0.61 3.81 30.91
N VAL A 69 -1.43 4.85 31.02
CA VAL A 69 -1.65 5.61 32.26
C VAL A 69 -3.14 5.64 32.53
N ASP A 70 -3.59 5.08 33.63
CA ASP A 70 -5.01 4.88 33.98
C ASP A 70 -5.84 4.26 32.84
N GLY A 71 -5.28 3.21 32.24
CA GLY A 71 -5.92 2.46 31.17
C GLY A 71 -6.02 3.20 29.82
N ARG A 72 -5.34 4.34 29.65
CA ARG A 72 -5.28 5.10 28.40
C ARG A 72 -3.86 5.09 27.84
N MET A 73 -3.72 5.07 26.53
CA MET A 73 -2.42 5.22 25.88
C MET A 73 -1.94 6.66 26.07
N ALA A 74 -0.82 6.83 26.78
CA ALA A 74 -0.20 8.13 26.97
C ALA A 74 0.52 8.57 25.69
N PRO A 75 0.40 9.85 25.26
CA PRO A 75 1.11 10.35 24.10
C PRO A 75 2.63 10.28 24.32
N ARG A 76 3.35 9.71 23.39
CA ARG A 76 4.82 9.73 23.41
C ARG A 76 5.32 11.13 23.08
N ALA A 77 6.37 11.59 23.76
CA ALA A 77 7.07 12.83 23.42
C ALA A 77 7.34 12.93 21.93
N CYS A 78 6.94 14.03 21.31
CA CYS A 78 6.98 14.23 19.85
C CYS A 78 7.47 15.65 19.54
N TYR A 79 8.52 15.75 18.73
CA TYR A 79 9.07 17.03 18.30
C TYR A 79 8.82 17.25 16.80
N PRO A 80 8.40 18.46 16.36
CA PRO A 80 8.17 19.66 17.16
C PRO A 80 6.90 19.57 18.03
N SER A 81 5.88 18.81 17.63
CA SER A 81 4.65 18.50 18.38
C SER A 81 3.87 17.36 17.73
N ALA A 82 2.79 16.91 18.34
CA ALA A 82 1.92 15.88 17.78
C ALA A 82 1.26 16.29 16.45
N THR A 83 0.98 17.59 16.27
CA THR A 83 0.27 18.13 15.10
C THR A 83 1.18 18.76 14.06
N ASN A 84 2.33 19.30 14.46
CA ASN A 84 3.27 19.95 13.57
C ASN A 84 4.32 18.95 13.05
N ARG A 85 4.82 19.20 11.86
CA ARG A 85 5.84 18.40 11.22
C ARG A 85 6.96 19.29 10.70
N LEU A 86 8.16 18.75 10.67
CA LEU A 86 9.33 19.35 10.01
C LEU A 86 9.45 18.89 8.58
N GLU A 87 10.27 19.58 7.77
CA GLU A 87 10.53 19.20 6.39
C GLU A 87 12.02 18.81 6.22
N ASN A 88 12.26 17.61 5.70
CA ASN A 88 13.61 17.19 5.34
C ASN A 88 14.07 17.76 3.99
N LEU A 89 15.37 17.79 3.77
CA LEU A 89 16.00 18.29 2.55
C LEU A 89 16.26 17.19 1.50
N GLY A 90 15.70 16.00 1.69
CA GLY A 90 16.01 14.83 0.88
C GLY A 90 15.78 14.98 -0.62
N GLY A 91 14.55 15.25 -1.07
CA GLY A 91 14.23 15.48 -2.49
C GLY A 91 14.63 14.35 -3.44
N TRP A 92 14.55 13.09 -2.98
CA TRP A 92 15.05 11.95 -3.75
C TRP A 92 14.34 11.77 -5.10
N THR A 93 13.00 11.86 -5.11
CA THR A 93 12.22 11.68 -6.35
C THR A 93 12.57 12.71 -7.41
N GLU A 94 12.72 13.97 -7.03
CA GLU A 94 13.07 15.06 -7.94
C GLU A 94 14.48 14.85 -8.52
N ARG A 95 15.45 14.49 -7.68
CA ARG A 95 16.83 14.21 -8.14
C ARG A 95 16.87 13.01 -9.11
N VAL A 96 16.14 11.94 -8.79
CA VAL A 96 16.12 10.75 -9.66
C VAL A 96 15.46 11.06 -10.99
N ARG A 97 14.33 11.79 -11.01
CA ARG A 97 13.64 12.20 -12.23
C ARG A 97 14.49 13.13 -13.12
N ALA A 98 15.33 13.96 -12.53
CA ALA A 98 16.23 14.82 -13.28
C ALA A 98 17.40 14.04 -13.92
N ALA A 99 17.79 12.90 -13.35
CA ALA A 99 18.92 12.11 -13.79
C ALA A 99 18.56 10.94 -14.72
N VAL A 100 17.34 10.39 -14.59
CA VAL A 100 16.87 9.22 -15.35
C VAL A 100 15.40 9.36 -15.70
N ASP A 101 15.05 8.88 -16.86
CA ASP A 101 13.67 8.90 -17.31
C ASP A 101 12.78 8.02 -16.46
N GLY A 102 11.70 8.58 -15.95
CA GLY A 102 10.74 7.91 -15.09
C GLY A 102 11.03 8.03 -13.58
N TRP A 103 9.98 8.04 -12.78
CA TRP A 103 10.07 8.29 -11.33
C TRP A 103 10.58 7.10 -10.50
N TRP A 104 10.69 5.93 -11.11
CA TRP A 104 11.34 4.74 -10.54
C TRP A 104 12.67 4.42 -11.24
N GLY A 105 13.30 5.42 -11.83
CA GLY A 105 14.43 5.24 -12.74
C GLY A 105 15.65 4.53 -12.18
N ARG A 106 15.86 4.52 -10.84
CA ARG A 106 16.89 3.73 -10.17
C ARG A 106 16.51 3.33 -8.75
N ALA A 107 17.18 2.32 -8.22
CA ALA A 107 17.09 1.98 -6.81
C ALA A 107 17.81 3.02 -5.93
N PRO A 108 17.33 3.28 -4.71
CA PRO A 108 18.09 4.06 -3.75
C PRO A 108 19.35 3.31 -3.27
N THR A 109 20.41 4.07 -3.01
CA THR A 109 21.63 3.54 -2.41
C THR A 109 21.43 3.18 -0.93
N ALA A 110 22.40 2.46 -0.34
CA ALA A 110 22.36 2.17 1.10
C ALA A 110 22.40 3.47 1.92
N GLU A 111 23.22 4.45 1.53
CA GLU A 111 23.32 5.75 2.19
C GLU A 111 21.98 6.51 2.12
N GLU A 112 21.35 6.59 0.95
CA GLU A 112 20.04 7.23 0.77
C GLU A 112 18.94 6.59 1.64
N LEU A 113 19.09 5.33 2.01
CA LEU A 113 18.14 4.62 2.89
C LEU A 113 18.53 4.68 4.38
N THR A 114 19.69 5.19 4.74
CA THR A 114 20.16 5.27 6.13
C THR A 114 20.47 6.68 6.59
N THR A 115 20.23 7.68 5.75
CA THR A 115 20.48 9.09 6.08
C THR A 115 19.29 9.98 5.73
N MET A 116 19.13 11.08 6.48
CA MET A 116 18.16 12.11 6.19
C MET A 116 18.78 13.50 6.42
N PRO A 117 18.96 14.30 5.37
CA PRO A 117 19.38 15.68 5.53
C PRO A 117 18.21 16.54 6.04
N TYR A 118 18.48 17.45 6.96
CA TYR A 118 17.53 18.37 7.53
C TYR A 118 18.07 19.80 7.58
N ARG A 119 17.21 20.78 7.77
CA ARG A 119 17.59 22.20 7.81
C ARG A 119 18.25 22.52 9.15
N ALA A 120 19.38 23.23 9.11
CA ALA A 120 20.05 23.70 10.33
C ALA A 120 19.07 24.48 11.24
N GLY A 121 19.07 24.12 12.52
CA GLY A 121 18.16 24.69 13.51
C GLY A 121 16.79 24.01 13.63
N ASP A 122 16.41 23.10 12.74
CA ASP A 122 15.16 22.36 12.85
C ASP A 122 15.13 21.41 14.04
N LEU A 123 16.28 20.89 14.45
CA LEU A 123 16.41 19.97 15.58
C LEU A 123 17.15 20.60 16.76
N PRO A 124 16.79 20.27 18.00
CA PRO A 124 17.54 20.68 19.16
C PRO A 124 18.97 20.16 19.13
N ALA A 125 19.97 21.02 19.39
CA ALA A 125 21.38 20.66 19.29
C ALA A 125 21.81 19.56 20.26
N GLY A 126 21.13 19.43 21.39
CA GLY A 126 21.54 18.56 22.48
C GLY A 126 20.64 17.33 22.71
N PHE A 127 19.75 16.94 21.79
CA PHE A 127 18.94 15.76 22.02
C PHE A 127 19.78 14.46 22.01
N GLU A 128 19.35 13.48 22.81
CA GLU A 128 20.01 12.17 22.90
C GLU A 128 19.58 11.26 21.74
N PRO A 129 20.44 10.93 20.75
CA PRO A 129 20.07 10.13 19.59
C PRO A 129 19.55 8.74 19.93
N ARG A 130 20.07 8.10 21.00
CA ARG A 130 19.63 6.76 21.44
C ARG A 130 18.17 6.72 21.89
N ASN A 131 17.60 7.87 22.28
CA ASN A 131 16.20 7.98 22.66
C ASN A 131 15.29 8.25 21.44
N ALA A 132 15.86 8.71 20.34
CA ALA A 132 15.15 9.23 19.19
C ALA A 132 14.72 8.14 18.20
N ASP A 133 13.45 8.16 17.83
CA ASP A 133 12.92 7.47 16.65
C ASP A 133 12.37 8.51 15.67
N VAL A 134 12.65 8.38 14.38
CA VAL A 134 12.15 9.30 13.35
C VAL A 134 11.08 8.63 12.53
N ARG A 135 9.97 9.35 12.32
CA ARG A 135 8.93 9.00 11.37
C ARG A 135 9.00 9.94 10.18
N LEU A 136 9.27 9.39 8.99
CA LEU A 136 9.13 10.10 7.72
C LEU A 136 7.81 9.70 7.08
N TYR A 137 7.09 10.67 6.55
CA TYR A 137 5.83 10.46 5.84
C TYR A 137 6.10 10.41 4.33
N HIS A 138 5.68 9.33 3.69
CA HIS A 138 5.67 9.18 2.23
C HIS A 138 4.24 9.38 1.70
N MET A 139 3.95 9.04 0.45
CA MET A 139 2.63 9.25 -0.12
C MET A 139 1.57 8.32 0.52
N TRP A 140 1.82 7.01 0.52
CA TRP A 140 0.94 5.96 1.05
C TRP A 140 1.61 5.09 2.12
N SER A 141 2.79 5.47 2.59
CA SER A 141 3.58 4.73 3.57
C SER A 141 4.34 5.65 4.49
N GLU A 142 5.03 5.08 5.47
CA GLU A 142 6.01 5.79 6.29
C GLU A 142 7.32 5.01 6.37
N SER A 143 8.38 5.69 6.79
CA SER A 143 9.56 5.07 7.39
C SER A 143 9.60 5.40 8.87
N PHE A 144 9.69 4.38 9.73
CA PHE A 144 9.84 4.56 11.17
C PHE A 144 11.14 3.89 11.64
N VAL A 145 12.13 4.70 11.98
CA VAL A 145 13.52 4.24 12.15
C VAL A 145 14.18 4.87 13.39
N PRO A 146 15.01 4.11 14.14
CA PRO A 146 15.76 4.65 15.26
C PRO A 146 16.97 5.44 14.75
N VAL A 147 17.27 6.54 15.44
CA VAL A 147 18.46 7.37 15.16
C VAL A 147 19.70 6.67 15.71
N ALA A 148 20.75 6.61 14.92
CA ALA A 148 22.08 6.14 15.32
C ALA A 148 22.93 7.32 15.79
N SER A 149 22.97 8.41 15.02
CA SER A 149 23.72 9.62 15.34
C SER A 149 23.17 10.85 14.61
N ASN A 150 23.54 12.02 15.10
CA ASN A 150 23.22 13.30 14.48
C ASN A 150 24.53 14.02 14.12
N ASP A 151 24.76 14.22 12.84
CA ASP A 151 25.85 15.04 12.31
C ASP A 151 25.38 16.50 12.23
N LEU A 152 25.63 17.26 13.28
CA LEU A 152 25.18 18.66 13.39
C LEU A 152 25.86 19.56 12.37
N ASP A 153 27.13 19.28 12.03
CA ASP A 153 27.90 20.12 11.10
C ASP A 153 27.35 20.01 9.67
N ARG A 154 26.90 18.83 9.30
CA ARG A 154 26.32 18.57 7.96
C ARG A 154 24.79 18.67 7.93
N GLY A 155 24.12 18.74 9.08
CA GLY A 155 22.66 18.69 9.16
C GLY A 155 22.10 17.36 8.67
N VAL A 156 22.69 16.23 9.10
CA VAL A 156 22.30 14.89 8.64
C VAL A 156 22.03 13.96 9.82
N LEU A 157 20.84 13.36 9.87
CA LEU A 157 20.57 12.22 10.74
C LEU A 157 21.02 10.92 10.08
N HIS A 158 21.71 10.09 10.84
CA HIS A 158 22.04 8.71 10.49
C HIS A 158 21.14 7.75 11.24
N PHE A 159 20.60 6.75 10.55
CA PHE A 159 19.67 5.79 11.12
C PHE A 159 20.34 4.44 11.38
N ALA A 160 19.95 3.79 12.47
CA ALA A 160 20.44 2.46 12.84
C ALA A 160 19.89 1.34 11.93
N ARG A 161 18.88 1.65 11.12
CA ARG A 161 18.25 0.72 10.16
C ARG A 161 17.88 1.45 8.87
N ARG A 162 17.69 0.68 7.79
CA ARG A 162 17.24 1.22 6.52
C ARG A 162 15.79 1.70 6.61
N MET A 163 15.51 2.84 6.02
CA MET A 163 14.17 3.33 5.72
C MET A 163 13.51 2.45 4.65
N ASP A 164 12.19 2.43 4.60
CA ASP A 164 11.43 1.76 3.52
C ASP A 164 11.55 2.51 2.19
N ALA A 165 11.63 3.83 2.27
CA ALA A 165 11.89 4.70 1.12
C ALA A 165 12.81 5.85 1.53
N PRO A 166 13.63 6.39 0.62
CA PRO A 166 14.55 7.48 0.93
C PRO A 166 13.84 8.79 1.24
N ALA A 167 14.52 9.70 1.94
CA ALA A 167 14.00 11.01 2.27
C ALA A 167 13.63 11.80 1.00
N GLY A 168 12.39 12.31 0.93
CA GLY A 168 11.83 12.99 -0.23
C GLY A 168 11.27 12.05 -1.32
N ALA A 169 11.13 10.75 -1.04
CA ALA A 169 10.44 9.84 -1.93
C ALA A 169 9.00 10.31 -2.17
N PHE A 170 8.50 10.17 -3.41
CA PHE A 170 7.17 10.60 -3.86
C PHE A 170 6.87 12.08 -3.64
N GLY A 171 7.93 12.94 -3.57
CA GLY A 171 7.79 14.37 -3.32
C GLY A 171 7.34 14.74 -1.90
N ARG A 172 7.29 13.77 -0.97
CA ARG A 172 6.90 14.01 0.44
C ARG A 172 8.14 14.17 1.31
N ARG A 173 8.17 15.25 2.09
CA ARG A 173 9.37 15.63 2.87
C ARG A 173 9.11 15.76 4.38
N THR A 174 7.89 15.51 4.84
CA THR A 174 7.54 15.76 6.23
C THR A 174 8.03 14.64 7.15
N TYR A 175 8.49 15.03 8.36
CA TYR A 175 8.95 14.11 9.39
C TYR A 175 8.67 14.62 10.80
N GLN A 176 8.78 13.74 11.79
CA GLN A 176 8.71 14.03 13.23
C GLN A 176 9.72 13.17 13.97
N VAL A 177 10.20 13.67 15.13
CA VAL A 177 11.12 12.96 16.02
C VAL A 177 10.40 12.59 17.31
N PHE A 178 10.44 11.34 17.69
CA PHE A 178 9.76 10.81 18.87
C PHE A 178 10.75 10.36 19.94
N GLY A 179 10.35 10.45 21.20
CA GLY A 179 11.06 9.87 22.33
C GLY A 179 12.22 10.70 22.85
N ILE A 180 12.36 11.95 22.45
CA ILE A 180 13.33 12.88 23.01
C ILE A 180 12.70 13.79 24.07
N ARG A 181 13.50 14.24 25.05
CA ARG A 181 13.02 15.11 26.15
C ARG A 181 12.41 16.41 25.63
N GLU A 182 12.99 16.98 24.59
CA GLU A 182 12.58 18.24 23.94
C GLU A 182 11.20 18.16 23.29
N GLY A 183 10.72 16.94 23.05
CA GLY A 183 9.36 16.68 22.59
C GLY A 183 8.30 16.61 23.69
N MET A 184 8.68 16.80 24.95
CA MET A 184 7.79 16.88 26.11
C MET A 184 7.20 18.29 26.21
N THR A 185 6.14 18.56 25.46
CA THR A 185 5.55 19.90 25.29
C THR A 185 4.30 20.13 26.14
N GLU A 186 3.66 19.05 26.62
CA GLU A 186 2.39 19.11 27.37
C GLU A 186 2.26 18.00 28.42
N PRO A 187 1.46 18.22 29.51
CA PRO A 187 1.17 17.18 30.49
C PRO A 187 0.51 15.95 29.88
N GLY A 188 0.87 14.77 30.36
CA GLY A 188 0.41 13.48 29.90
C GLY A 188 1.36 12.82 28.91
N GLN A 189 2.38 13.52 28.42
CA GLN A 189 3.41 12.94 27.57
C GLN A 189 4.48 12.18 28.35
N TRP A 190 5.19 11.30 27.63
CA TRP A 190 6.26 10.49 28.19
C TRP A 190 7.35 10.18 27.18
N TYR A 191 8.55 9.85 27.65
CA TYR A 191 9.60 9.25 26.86
C TYR A 191 10.39 8.21 27.68
N LEU A 192 11.12 7.36 26.97
CA LEU A 192 12.02 6.38 27.58
C LEU A 192 13.46 6.87 27.43
N ASP A 193 14.06 7.20 28.57
CA ASP A 193 15.48 7.56 28.64
C ASP A 193 16.32 6.28 28.69
N ARG A 194 16.71 5.81 27.52
CA ARG A 194 17.45 4.54 27.37
C ARG A 194 18.83 4.57 28.03
N PRO A 195 19.62 5.66 27.96
CA PRO A 195 20.90 5.76 28.65
C PRO A 195 20.81 5.57 30.17
N SER A 196 19.82 6.15 30.80
CA SER A 196 19.63 6.04 32.26
C SER A 196 18.82 4.80 32.66
N GLY A 197 18.06 4.21 31.72
CA GLY A 197 17.14 3.12 32.00
C GLY A 197 15.86 3.57 32.72
N THR A 198 15.40 4.78 32.40
CA THR A 198 14.31 5.44 33.14
C THR A 198 13.16 5.79 32.21
N VAL A 199 11.92 5.50 32.62
CA VAL A 199 10.74 6.10 31.98
C VAL A 199 10.43 7.43 32.66
N VAL A 200 10.26 8.48 31.84
CA VAL A 200 9.92 9.83 32.29
C VAL A 200 8.53 10.19 31.79
N TYR A 201 7.68 10.60 32.70
CA TYR A 201 6.30 10.98 32.44
C TYR A 201 6.03 12.39 32.97
N TRP A 202 5.25 13.18 32.24
CA TRP A 202 4.77 14.49 32.71
C TRP A 202 3.35 14.35 33.27
N PRO A 203 3.16 14.29 34.61
CA PRO A 203 1.82 14.09 35.18
C PRO A 203 0.84 15.18 34.74
N ARG A 204 -0.40 14.78 34.49
CA ARG A 204 -1.48 15.73 34.26
C ARG A 204 -1.86 16.45 35.55
N PRO A 205 -2.46 17.64 35.48
CA PRO A 205 -2.98 18.29 36.64
C PRO A 205 -3.89 17.37 37.48
N GLY A 206 -3.58 17.22 38.76
CA GLY A 206 -4.32 16.36 39.67
C GLY A 206 -3.96 14.88 39.71
N GLU A 207 -3.05 14.40 38.84
CA GLU A 207 -2.55 13.04 38.91
C GLU A 207 -1.56 12.86 40.09
N ASP A 208 -1.86 11.90 40.95
CA ASP A 208 -0.96 11.46 42.03
C ASP A 208 -0.25 10.16 41.58
N MET A 209 1.03 10.24 41.25
CA MET A 209 1.82 9.11 40.76
C MET A 209 1.95 7.94 41.75
N ALA A 210 1.61 8.14 43.04
CA ALA A 210 1.51 7.03 43.98
C ALA A 210 0.24 6.20 43.82
N ARG A 211 -0.77 6.73 43.13
CA ARG A 211 -2.08 6.10 42.92
C ARG A 211 -2.39 5.79 41.48
N VAL A 212 -1.80 6.50 40.53
CA VAL A 212 -2.01 6.34 39.11
C VAL A 212 -1.49 4.96 38.66
N LYS A 213 -2.32 4.19 38.00
CA LYS A 213 -1.93 2.89 37.44
C LYS A 213 -1.17 3.11 36.13
N VAL A 214 0.14 2.89 36.14
CA VAL A 214 0.97 2.94 34.95
C VAL A 214 1.40 1.53 34.56
N VAL A 215 1.25 1.16 33.28
CA VAL A 215 1.68 -0.12 32.74
C VAL A 215 2.64 0.10 31.59
N ALA A 216 3.83 -0.48 31.67
CA ALA A 216 4.84 -0.51 30.61
C ALA A 216 4.80 -1.87 29.89
N PRO A 217 4.59 -1.88 28.57
CA PRO A 217 4.50 -3.10 27.79
C PRO A 217 5.81 -3.89 27.75
N LYS A 218 5.68 -5.23 27.75
CA LYS A 218 6.79 -6.18 27.60
C LYS A 218 6.69 -7.06 26.36
N VAL A 219 5.50 -7.22 25.81
CA VAL A 219 5.26 -8.08 24.65
C VAL A 219 4.64 -7.30 23.50
N GLU A 220 4.93 -7.72 22.30
CA GLU A 220 4.28 -7.23 21.07
C GLU A 220 2.98 -8.00 20.78
N THR A 221 2.93 -9.27 21.17
CA THR A 221 1.81 -10.18 20.95
C THR A 221 1.37 -10.81 22.28
N LEU A 222 0.09 -10.75 22.59
CA LEU A 222 -0.51 -11.34 23.81
C LEU A 222 -0.84 -12.82 23.61
N VAL A 223 -1.55 -13.11 22.51
CA VAL A 223 -1.99 -14.45 22.18
C VAL A 223 -1.56 -14.79 20.76
N GLN A 224 -0.89 -15.90 20.59
CA GLN A 224 -0.49 -16.45 19.31
C GLN A 224 -1.12 -17.82 19.09
N ILE A 225 -1.97 -17.94 18.09
CA ILE A 225 -2.53 -19.20 17.60
C ILE A 225 -1.64 -19.65 16.44
N ARG A 226 -0.88 -20.75 16.64
CA ARG A 226 0.17 -21.15 15.72
C ARG A 226 0.01 -22.61 15.29
N GLY A 227 -0.68 -22.82 14.17
CA GLY A 227 -0.68 -24.07 13.44
C GLY A 227 0.43 -24.14 12.38
N GLU A 228 0.42 -25.22 11.63
CA GLU A 228 1.25 -25.46 10.44
C GLU A 228 0.34 -25.79 9.26
N ALA A 229 0.83 -25.64 8.03
CA ALA A 229 0.03 -25.85 6.81
C ALA A 229 -0.62 -27.25 6.76
N ARG A 230 0.08 -28.30 7.21
CA ARG A 230 -0.43 -29.68 7.26
C ARG A 230 -1.09 -30.04 8.60
N ARG A 231 -0.97 -29.19 9.61
CA ARG A 231 -1.50 -29.40 10.97
C ARG A 231 -2.03 -28.08 11.54
N PRO A 232 -3.10 -27.52 10.96
CA PRO A 232 -3.68 -26.27 11.43
C PRO A 232 -4.31 -26.43 12.83
N VAL A 233 -4.44 -25.30 13.53
CA VAL A 233 -5.28 -25.24 14.74
C VAL A 233 -6.73 -25.23 14.30
N ARG A 234 -7.56 -26.11 14.87
CA ARG A 234 -8.96 -26.26 14.45
C ARG A 234 -9.94 -25.99 15.57
N ASN A 235 -11.08 -25.42 15.19
CA ASN A 235 -12.24 -25.26 16.08
C ASN A 235 -11.89 -24.58 17.43
N LEU A 236 -10.95 -23.61 17.39
CA LEU A 236 -10.56 -22.83 18.57
C LEU A 236 -11.47 -21.60 18.67
N ARG A 237 -11.97 -21.33 19.87
CA ARG A 237 -12.86 -20.20 20.13
C ARG A 237 -12.31 -19.29 21.21
N LEU A 238 -12.26 -17.99 20.92
CA LEU A 238 -11.98 -16.92 21.89
C LEU A 238 -13.25 -16.08 22.05
N LYS A 239 -13.73 -15.92 23.29
CA LYS A 239 -14.97 -15.18 23.54
C LYS A 239 -14.87 -14.27 24.75
N GLY A 240 -15.29 -13.02 24.59
CA GLY A 240 -15.47 -12.04 25.66
C GLY A 240 -14.18 -11.56 26.33
N LEU A 241 -12.99 -11.87 25.80
CA LEU A 241 -11.69 -11.48 26.38
C LEU A 241 -11.37 -10.01 26.06
N ALA A 242 -10.70 -9.34 26.98
CA ALA A 242 -10.08 -8.04 26.73
C ALA A 242 -8.55 -8.19 26.60
N LEU A 243 -7.96 -7.60 25.55
CA LEU A 243 -6.53 -7.60 25.27
C LEU A 243 -6.04 -6.15 25.21
N THR A 244 -4.96 -5.83 25.91
CA THR A 244 -4.46 -4.44 26.00
C THR A 244 -2.96 -4.39 26.33
N GLY A 245 -2.33 -3.23 26.09
CA GLY A 245 -1.02 -2.91 26.63
C GLY A 245 0.14 -3.66 25.97
N THR A 246 0.14 -3.80 24.64
CA THR A 246 1.31 -4.29 23.90
C THR A 246 2.20 -3.15 23.43
N THR A 247 3.45 -3.45 23.09
CA THR A 247 4.36 -2.52 22.42
C THR A 247 4.45 -2.76 20.92
N ALA A 248 5.24 -1.95 20.23
CA ALA A 248 5.56 -2.09 18.82
C ALA A 248 7.07 -1.99 18.58
N PRO A 249 7.61 -2.72 17.58
CA PRO A 249 8.99 -2.55 17.16
C PRO A 249 9.21 -1.20 16.46
N CYS A 250 10.43 -0.66 16.52
CA CYS A 250 10.81 0.51 15.72
C CYS A 250 11.16 0.08 14.30
N ARG A 251 10.14 -0.10 13.49
CA ARG A 251 10.27 -0.36 12.04
C ARG A 251 8.97 0.03 11.36
N SER A 252 9.02 0.37 10.09
CA SER A 252 7.82 0.68 9.32
C SER A 252 6.81 -0.45 9.35
N ALA A 253 5.54 -0.11 9.49
CA ALA A 253 4.46 -1.09 9.46
C ALA A 253 4.20 -1.67 8.06
N GLY A 254 4.72 -1.03 7.01
CA GLY A 254 4.49 -1.39 5.62
C GLY A 254 3.13 -0.91 5.11
N PHE A 255 2.87 -1.12 3.85
CA PHE A 255 1.60 -0.74 3.23
C PHE A 255 0.41 -1.42 3.94
N GLY A 256 -0.56 -0.63 4.36
CA GLY A 256 -1.73 -1.13 5.09
C GLY A 256 -1.41 -1.78 6.46
N GLY A 257 -0.24 -1.49 7.04
CA GLY A 257 0.14 -2.04 8.35
C GLY A 257 0.55 -3.52 8.36
N GLU A 258 0.79 -4.13 7.20
CA GLU A 258 0.97 -5.58 7.04
C GLU A 258 2.18 -6.16 7.77
N ARG A 259 3.23 -5.37 8.02
CA ARG A 259 4.45 -5.84 8.69
C ARG A 259 4.38 -5.72 10.21
N ALA A 260 3.41 -5.00 10.74
CA ALA A 260 3.26 -4.81 12.17
C ALA A 260 2.81 -6.12 12.86
N PRO A 261 3.29 -6.44 14.08
CA PRO A 261 2.82 -7.59 14.85
C PRO A 261 1.37 -7.37 15.31
N GLY A 262 0.64 -8.46 15.57
CA GLY A 262 -0.70 -8.43 16.14
C GLY A 262 -0.72 -8.65 17.65
N ALA A 263 -1.60 -7.97 18.37
CA ALA A 263 -1.85 -8.31 19.77
C ALA A 263 -2.46 -9.72 19.90
N LEU A 264 -3.32 -10.10 18.95
CA LEU A 264 -3.74 -11.46 18.65
C LEU A 264 -3.18 -11.84 17.28
N GLU A 265 -2.30 -12.84 17.22
CA GLU A 265 -1.78 -13.38 15.98
C GLU A 265 -2.30 -14.78 15.71
N VAL A 266 -2.64 -15.06 14.45
CA VAL A 266 -3.15 -16.35 13.99
C VAL A 266 -2.41 -16.78 12.74
N ARG A 267 -1.91 -18.01 12.75
CA ARG A 267 -1.29 -18.62 11.57
C ARG A 267 -1.76 -20.06 11.41
N HIS A 268 -2.20 -20.43 10.20
CA HIS A 268 -2.71 -21.76 9.85
C HIS A 268 -3.81 -22.23 10.81
N ALA A 269 -4.98 -21.64 10.71
CA ALA A 269 -6.15 -21.96 11.53
C ALA A 269 -7.36 -22.28 10.65
N GLU A 270 -8.19 -23.22 11.08
CA GLU A 270 -9.42 -23.61 10.40
C GLU A 270 -10.59 -23.67 11.38
N ASP A 271 -11.78 -23.26 10.95
CA ASP A 271 -13.03 -23.33 11.70
C ASP A 271 -12.99 -22.61 13.07
N CYS A 272 -12.20 -21.51 13.14
CA CYS A 272 -12.00 -20.78 14.40
C CYS A 272 -12.97 -19.58 14.51
N ALA A 273 -13.36 -19.25 15.75
CA ALA A 273 -14.23 -18.11 16.01
C ALA A 273 -13.68 -17.21 17.12
N PHE A 274 -13.68 -15.90 16.85
CA PHE A 274 -13.31 -14.83 17.77
C PHE A 274 -14.51 -13.90 17.92
N GLU A 275 -15.11 -13.89 19.10
CA GLU A 275 -16.38 -13.23 19.33
C GLU A 275 -16.37 -12.38 20.60
N SER A 276 -17.04 -11.24 20.55
CA SER A 276 -17.16 -10.29 21.68
C SER A 276 -15.82 -9.88 22.29
N LEU A 277 -14.75 -9.82 21.49
CA LEU A 277 -13.44 -9.42 21.98
C LEU A 277 -13.38 -7.89 22.15
N THR A 278 -12.67 -7.44 23.17
CA THR A 278 -12.29 -6.05 23.36
C THR A 278 -10.77 -5.92 23.23
N ILE A 279 -10.28 -5.44 22.07
CA ILE A 279 -8.83 -5.24 21.85
C ILE A 279 -8.59 -3.74 21.78
N ARG A 280 -7.79 -3.20 22.70
CA ARG A 280 -7.60 -1.76 22.79
C ARG A 280 -6.22 -1.38 23.32
N HIS A 281 -5.77 -0.17 22.96
CA HIS A 281 -4.51 0.41 23.43
C HIS A 281 -3.33 -0.54 23.19
N VAL A 282 -3.22 -1.06 21.98
CA VAL A 282 -2.15 -1.96 21.56
C VAL A 282 -1.15 -1.21 20.70
N GLY A 283 0.14 -1.48 20.88
CA GLY A 283 1.21 -0.72 20.22
C GLY A 283 1.29 -0.90 18.71
N ALA A 284 0.74 -2.00 18.19
CA ALA A 284 0.77 -2.33 16.77
C ALA A 284 -0.63 -2.76 16.27
N THR A 285 -0.74 -3.86 15.51
CA THR A 285 -2.03 -4.34 14.97
C THR A 285 -2.88 -5.01 16.06
N GLY A 286 -4.18 -4.80 16.03
CA GLY A 286 -5.11 -5.46 16.95
C GLY A 286 -5.17 -6.95 16.73
N VAL A 287 -5.67 -7.37 15.56
CA VAL A 287 -5.75 -8.79 15.14
C VAL A 287 -5.01 -8.98 13.83
N LYS A 288 -4.11 -9.96 13.80
CA LYS A 288 -3.35 -10.33 12.61
C LYS A 288 -3.54 -11.80 12.29
N VAL A 289 -4.03 -12.10 11.09
CA VAL A 289 -4.34 -13.46 10.64
C VAL A 289 -3.63 -13.76 9.34
N HIS A 290 -2.89 -14.87 9.30
CA HIS A 290 -2.30 -15.42 8.09
C HIS A 290 -2.72 -16.87 7.89
N GLU A 291 -3.12 -17.22 6.67
CA GLU A 291 -3.43 -18.62 6.33
C GLU A 291 -4.56 -19.23 7.18
N ALA A 292 -5.70 -18.52 7.30
CA ALA A 292 -6.89 -19.08 7.93
C ALA A 292 -7.94 -19.47 6.91
N VAL A 293 -8.77 -20.44 7.27
CA VAL A 293 -9.93 -20.89 6.48
C VAL A 293 -11.15 -21.00 7.40
N ARG A 294 -12.29 -20.47 6.98
CA ARG A 294 -13.55 -20.46 7.76
C ARG A 294 -13.38 -19.87 9.16
N LEU A 295 -12.65 -18.75 9.22
CA LEU A 295 -12.50 -17.97 10.46
C LEU A 295 -13.65 -16.96 10.55
N ARG A 296 -14.21 -16.82 11.73
CA ARG A 296 -15.21 -15.81 12.05
C ARG A 296 -14.68 -14.83 13.08
N LEU A 297 -14.65 -13.54 12.75
CA LEU A 297 -14.41 -12.42 13.67
C LEU A 297 -15.70 -11.62 13.78
N ALA A 298 -16.32 -11.61 14.95
CA ALA A 298 -17.64 -11.02 15.11
C ALA A 298 -17.83 -10.26 16.43
N GLU A 299 -18.70 -9.24 16.41
CA GLU A 299 -19.22 -8.55 17.60
C GLU A 299 -18.10 -8.01 18.51
N SER A 300 -16.95 -7.69 17.91
CA SER A 300 -15.73 -7.30 18.63
C SER A 300 -15.43 -5.82 18.46
N ALA A 301 -14.86 -5.22 19.49
CA ALA A 301 -14.36 -3.85 19.46
C ALA A 301 -12.81 -3.87 19.40
N ILE A 302 -12.25 -3.39 18.29
CA ILE A 302 -10.81 -3.28 18.08
C ILE A 302 -10.50 -1.79 17.89
N VAL A 303 -9.93 -1.18 18.90
CA VAL A 303 -9.85 0.29 18.97
C VAL A 303 -8.49 0.75 19.51
N ASP A 304 -8.07 1.95 19.15
CA ASP A 304 -6.82 2.57 19.63
C ASP A 304 -5.59 1.69 19.36
N CYS A 305 -5.41 1.30 18.10
CA CYS A 305 -4.29 0.50 17.64
C CYS A 305 -3.15 1.37 17.09
N GLY A 306 -1.93 1.05 17.46
CA GLY A 306 -0.75 1.74 16.92
C GLY A 306 -0.59 1.56 15.41
N ALA A 307 -0.92 0.37 14.90
CA ALA A 307 -1.03 0.05 13.48
C ALA A 307 -2.49 -0.25 13.11
N SER A 308 -2.77 -1.23 12.25
CA SER A 308 -4.13 -1.56 11.81
C SER A 308 -4.98 -2.18 12.91
N ALA A 309 -6.28 -1.98 12.87
CA ALA A 309 -7.17 -2.73 13.76
C ALA A 309 -7.17 -4.22 13.36
N LEU A 310 -7.23 -4.50 12.05
CA LEU A 310 -7.26 -5.87 11.51
C LEU A 310 -6.32 -5.99 10.30
N CYS A 311 -5.56 -7.08 10.26
CA CYS A 311 -4.85 -7.56 9.08
C CYS A 311 -5.21 -9.03 8.89
N LEU A 312 -6.01 -9.37 7.87
CA LEU A 312 -6.60 -10.70 7.71
C LEU A 312 -6.39 -11.25 6.30
N TYR A 313 -5.57 -12.28 6.19
CA TYR A 313 -5.37 -13.10 5.00
C TYR A 313 -5.98 -14.47 5.20
N ALA A 314 -7.23 -14.63 4.75
CA ALA A 314 -8.03 -15.83 4.99
C ALA A 314 -8.88 -16.21 3.78
N ALA A 315 -9.38 -17.43 3.77
CA ALA A 315 -10.35 -17.90 2.79
C ALA A 315 -11.67 -18.27 3.46
N ASP A 316 -12.79 -18.07 2.76
CA ASP A 316 -14.12 -18.51 3.20
C ASP A 316 -14.49 -18.02 4.61
N SER A 317 -14.10 -16.77 4.94
CA SER A 317 -14.11 -16.24 6.30
C SER A 317 -14.97 -14.99 6.44
N GLU A 318 -15.37 -14.66 7.66
CA GLU A 318 -16.27 -13.57 7.95
C GLU A 318 -15.69 -12.55 8.94
N VAL A 319 -15.90 -11.27 8.66
CA VAL A 319 -15.65 -10.13 9.55
C VAL A 319 -16.96 -9.36 9.68
N VAL A 320 -17.72 -9.60 10.76
CA VAL A 320 -19.10 -9.12 10.82
C VAL A 320 -19.43 -8.43 12.14
N SER A 321 -20.14 -7.32 12.06
CA SER A 321 -20.66 -6.57 13.22
C SER A 321 -19.57 -6.13 14.22
N ASN A 322 -18.38 -5.76 13.73
CA ASN A 322 -17.29 -5.29 14.57
C ASN A 322 -17.23 -3.76 14.56
N ARG A 323 -16.58 -3.21 15.59
CA ARG A 323 -16.17 -1.80 15.67
C ARG A 323 -14.66 -1.70 15.53
N LEU A 324 -14.20 -1.20 14.38
CA LEU A 324 -12.80 -0.98 14.05
C LEU A 324 -12.53 0.54 14.07
N LEU A 325 -11.98 1.06 15.16
CA LEU A 325 -11.91 2.50 15.38
C LEU A 325 -10.51 2.95 15.80
N ARG A 326 -10.09 4.12 15.30
CA ARG A 326 -8.85 4.79 15.69
C ARG A 326 -7.62 3.89 15.55
N ALA A 327 -7.29 3.56 14.34
CA ALA A 327 -6.08 2.83 13.97
C ALA A 327 -4.96 3.80 13.49
N GLY A 328 -3.75 3.29 13.35
CA GLY A 328 -2.62 4.04 12.81
C GLY A 328 -2.06 5.11 13.75
N LEU A 329 -2.28 4.99 15.05
CA LEU A 329 -1.81 5.99 16.04
C LEU A 329 -0.28 6.12 16.07
N ALA A 330 0.44 5.04 15.81
CA ALA A 330 1.90 5.02 15.71
C ALA A 330 2.40 4.89 14.26
N PHE A 331 1.64 4.26 13.37
CA PHE A 331 2.02 3.95 12.00
C PHE A 331 0.99 4.48 11.01
N PRO A 332 1.21 5.67 10.42
CA PRO A 332 0.22 6.29 9.54
C PRO A 332 -0.04 5.54 8.23
N SER A 333 0.80 4.59 7.81
CA SER A 333 0.50 3.70 6.67
C SER A 333 -0.55 2.64 6.97
N ALA A 334 -0.90 2.47 8.26
CA ALA A 334 -1.91 1.51 8.67
C ALA A 334 -3.32 1.98 8.29
N CYS A 335 -4.17 1.02 8.02
CA CYS A 335 -5.59 1.19 7.76
C CYS A 335 -6.43 0.54 8.87
N LEU A 336 -7.75 0.64 8.78
CA LEU A 336 -8.59 -0.05 9.77
C LEU A 336 -8.62 -1.55 9.52
N ALA A 337 -8.73 -1.99 8.25
CA ALA A 337 -8.58 -3.40 7.93
C ALA A 337 -7.84 -3.63 6.60
N THR A 338 -6.82 -4.48 6.59
CA THR A 338 -6.23 -5.09 5.39
C THR A 338 -6.75 -6.52 5.26
N LEU A 339 -7.38 -6.83 4.16
CA LEU A 339 -8.16 -8.04 3.93
C LEU A 339 -7.71 -8.70 2.64
N GLY A 340 -7.41 -10.00 2.67
CA GLY A 340 -6.86 -10.68 1.51
C GLY A 340 -7.22 -12.16 1.40
N ARG A 341 -6.87 -12.74 0.28
CA ARG A 341 -7.07 -14.08 -0.26
C ARG A 341 -8.38 -14.24 -1.02
N ARG A 342 -9.41 -14.94 -0.50
CA ARG A 342 -10.61 -15.22 -1.29
C ARG A 342 -11.87 -15.40 -0.47
N ARG A 343 -13.00 -15.03 -1.05
CA ARG A 343 -14.35 -15.22 -0.52
C ARG A 343 -14.51 -14.79 0.94
N LEU A 344 -14.08 -13.54 1.21
CA LEU A 344 -14.32 -12.90 2.50
C LEU A 344 -15.69 -12.22 2.46
N ARG A 345 -16.45 -12.37 3.53
CA ARG A 345 -17.62 -11.58 3.82
C ARG A 345 -17.30 -10.55 4.89
N VAL A 346 -17.37 -9.27 4.55
CA VAL A 346 -17.10 -8.15 5.47
C VAL A 346 -18.36 -7.31 5.56
N ALA A 347 -19.09 -7.46 6.67
CA ALA A 347 -20.43 -6.93 6.72
C ALA A 347 -20.78 -6.27 8.06
N ARG A 348 -21.55 -5.18 8.00
CA ARG A 348 -22.11 -4.49 9.15
C ARG A 348 -21.06 -4.05 10.19
N ASN A 349 -19.86 -3.68 9.71
CA ASN A 349 -18.82 -3.14 10.59
C ASN A 349 -18.90 -1.61 10.63
N GLU A 350 -18.62 -1.06 11.81
CA GLU A 350 -18.28 0.36 11.99
C GLU A 350 -16.76 0.52 11.83
N VAL A 351 -16.33 1.34 10.88
CA VAL A 351 -14.93 1.51 10.47
C VAL A 351 -14.61 3.01 10.46
N ALA A 352 -13.88 3.53 11.44
CA ALA A 352 -13.70 4.98 11.54
C ALA A 352 -12.36 5.41 12.15
N ASP A 353 -11.91 6.58 11.71
CA ASP A 353 -10.74 7.30 12.25
C ASP A 353 -9.41 6.59 11.92
N ALA A 354 -8.95 6.75 10.68
CA ALA A 354 -7.65 6.24 10.24
C ALA A 354 -6.83 7.30 9.47
N PRO A 355 -5.51 7.28 9.61
CA PRO A 355 -4.63 8.16 8.87
C PRO A 355 -4.55 7.80 7.38
N TYR A 356 -4.85 6.57 7.02
CA TYR A 356 -4.86 6.05 5.66
C TYR A 356 -6.22 5.39 5.33
N SER A 357 -6.25 4.39 4.47
CA SER A 357 -7.49 3.77 3.98
C SER A 357 -8.34 3.14 5.10
N GLY A 358 -9.64 3.05 4.85
CA GLY A 358 -10.56 2.32 5.74
C GLY A 358 -10.36 0.82 5.60
N LEU A 359 -10.69 0.30 4.44
CA LEU A 359 -10.49 -1.11 4.06
C LEU A 359 -9.53 -1.18 2.89
N ILE A 360 -8.51 -2.01 2.99
CA ILE A 360 -7.65 -2.41 1.87
C ILE A 360 -7.98 -3.85 1.52
N LEU A 361 -8.37 -4.08 0.28
CA LEU A 361 -8.82 -5.37 -0.23
C LEU A 361 -7.81 -5.96 -1.20
N ARG A 362 -7.54 -7.26 -1.12
CA ARG A 362 -6.69 -8.01 -2.05
C ARG A 362 -7.25 -9.39 -2.31
N GLY A 363 -7.13 -9.88 -3.54
CA GLY A 363 -7.59 -11.22 -3.91
C GLY A 363 -8.94 -11.22 -4.62
N GLU A 364 -9.80 -12.20 -4.34
CA GLU A 364 -10.95 -12.44 -5.19
C GLU A 364 -12.20 -12.93 -4.46
N GLY A 365 -13.37 -12.72 -5.06
CA GLY A 365 -14.65 -13.26 -4.60
C GLY A 365 -15.16 -12.65 -3.31
N HIS A 366 -14.75 -11.43 -2.98
CA HIS A 366 -15.18 -10.78 -1.73
C HIS A 366 -16.58 -10.17 -1.81
N CYS A 367 -17.27 -10.20 -0.68
CA CYS A 367 -18.55 -9.49 -0.46
C CYS A 367 -18.35 -8.46 0.66
N ILE A 368 -18.32 -7.17 0.30
CA ILE A 368 -18.13 -6.04 1.22
C ILE A 368 -19.46 -5.30 1.31
N GLU A 369 -20.22 -5.51 2.39
CA GLU A 369 -21.60 -5.07 2.43
C GLU A 369 -22.03 -4.42 3.74
N GLU A 370 -22.87 -3.41 3.67
CA GLU A 370 -23.53 -2.79 4.82
C GLU A 370 -22.56 -2.24 5.88
N ASN A 371 -21.33 -1.89 5.51
CA ASN A 371 -20.37 -1.27 6.44
C ASN A 371 -20.58 0.25 6.50
N CYS A 372 -20.34 0.84 7.67
CA CYS A 372 -20.28 2.29 7.86
C CYS A 372 -18.82 2.71 7.99
N ILE A 373 -18.30 3.43 6.99
CA ILE A 373 -16.89 3.84 6.94
C ILE A 373 -16.80 5.36 6.98
N SER A 374 -16.01 5.92 7.91
CA SER A 374 -15.94 7.38 8.05
C SER A 374 -14.60 7.87 8.56
N ARG A 375 -14.26 9.13 8.21
CA ARG A 375 -13.06 9.84 8.69
C ARG A 375 -11.77 9.03 8.53
N VAL A 376 -11.57 8.54 7.31
CA VAL A 376 -10.34 7.86 6.88
C VAL A 376 -9.57 8.77 5.92
N MET A 377 -8.35 8.39 5.54
CA MET A 377 -7.45 9.20 4.69
C MET A 377 -7.04 10.54 5.32
N GLN A 378 -6.93 10.61 6.64
CA GLN A 378 -6.70 11.88 7.34
C GLN A 378 -5.27 12.41 7.24
N VAL A 379 -4.29 11.57 6.90
CA VAL A 379 -2.85 11.91 6.90
C VAL A 379 -2.16 11.60 5.58
N LEU A 380 -2.35 10.40 5.08
CA LEU A 380 -1.71 9.92 3.85
C LEU A 380 -2.63 10.10 2.65
N HIS A 381 -2.09 9.83 1.45
CA HIS A 381 -2.74 10.04 0.17
C HIS A 381 -2.75 8.76 -0.64
N ASP A 382 -3.41 8.79 -1.80
CA ASP A 382 -3.45 7.67 -2.75
C ASP A 382 -4.09 6.42 -2.13
N GLY A 383 -5.33 6.58 -1.70
CA GLY A 383 -6.13 5.55 -1.07
C GLY A 383 -7.61 5.95 -1.01
N ALA A 384 -8.39 5.18 -0.28
CA ALA A 384 -9.84 5.35 -0.22
C ALA A 384 -10.49 4.82 1.06
N ALA A 385 -11.78 5.09 1.23
CA ALA A 385 -12.56 4.38 2.24
C ALA A 385 -12.55 2.88 1.98
N VAL A 386 -12.77 2.47 0.73
CA VAL A 386 -12.59 1.09 0.25
C VAL A 386 -11.62 1.15 -0.93
N TYR A 387 -10.42 0.65 -0.71
CA TYR A 387 -9.33 0.60 -1.68
C TYR A 387 -8.97 -0.85 -1.99
N GLY A 388 -8.58 -1.19 -3.21
CA GLY A 388 -8.12 -2.55 -3.42
C GLY A 388 -7.64 -2.91 -4.82
N ASN A 389 -6.96 -4.07 -4.83
CA ASN A 389 -6.55 -4.83 -6.01
C ASN A 389 -7.32 -6.15 -5.96
N VAL A 390 -8.57 -6.15 -6.43
CA VAL A 390 -9.53 -7.26 -6.24
C VAL A 390 -10.19 -7.69 -7.53
N ARG A 391 -10.64 -8.96 -7.54
CA ARG A 391 -11.36 -9.55 -8.66
C ARG A 391 -12.65 -10.21 -8.20
N ASP A 392 -13.61 -10.38 -9.12
CA ASP A 392 -14.86 -11.13 -8.89
C ASP A 392 -15.55 -10.76 -7.58
N SER A 393 -15.57 -9.47 -7.25
CA SER A 393 -15.99 -8.98 -5.93
C SER A 393 -17.17 -8.03 -6.00
N VAL A 394 -17.95 -7.99 -4.92
CA VAL A 394 -19.12 -7.10 -4.79
C VAL A 394 -18.93 -6.18 -3.59
N ILE A 395 -19.10 -4.87 -3.81
CA ILE A 395 -19.07 -3.82 -2.80
C ILE A 395 -20.45 -3.15 -2.81
N ARG A 396 -21.31 -3.46 -1.82
CA ARG A 396 -22.70 -3.03 -1.86
C ARG A 396 -23.27 -2.55 -0.54
N GLY A 397 -24.19 -1.60 -0.61
CA GLY A 397 -24.96 -1.15 0.54
C GLY A 397 -24.12 -0.48 1.64
N ASN A 398 -22.86 -0.10 1.35
CA ASN A 398 -21.99 0.56 2.32
C ASN A 398 -22.30 2.05 2.39
N VAL A 399 -22.12 2.63 3.58
CA VAL A 399 -22.18 4.07 3.81
C VAL A 399 -20.77 4.59 4.08
N VAL A 400 -20.31 5.52 3.25
CA VAL A 400 -18.98 6.17 3.37
C VAL A 400 -19.18 7.65 3.67
N ARG A 401 -18.52 8.17 4.71
CA ARG A 401 -18.65 9.59 5.09
C ARG A 401 -17.32 10.25 5.40
N ASP A 402 -17.25 11.56 5.12
CA ASP A 402 -16.19 12.43 5.59
C ASP A 402 -14.79 11.94 5.15
N VAL A 403 -14.65 11.62 3.87
CA VAL A 403 -13.37 11.26 3.23
C VAL A 403 -12.95 12.40 2.32
N VAL A 404 -12.20 13.34 2.91
CA VAL A 404 -11.82 14.57 2.25
C VAL A 404 -10.32 14.58 1.98
N PRO A 405 -9.87 14.94 0.76
CA PRO A 405 -8.45 15.12 0.48
C PRO A 405 -7.84 16.17 1.41
N ASN A 406 -6.71 15.87 2.02
CA ASN A 406 -6.00 16.80 2.91
C ASN A 406 -5.02 17.75 2.17
N GLY A 407 -5.34 18.12 0.93
CA GLY A 407 -4.73 19.20 0.20
C GLY A 407 -3.46 18.87 -0.60
N ALA A 408 -2.89 17.67 -0.51
CA ALA A 408 -1.66 17.32 -1.23
C ALA A 408 -1.69 15.89 -1.76
N GLY A 409 -0.77 15.55 -2.69
CA GLY A 409 -0.60 14.21 -3.24
C GLY A 409 -1.70 13.76 -4.20
N TYR A 410 -1.89 12.44 -4.34
CA TYR A 410 -2.84 11.84 -5.29
C TYR A 410 -4.31 11.88 -4.81
N GLY A 411 -4.54 12.39 -3.61
CA GLY A 411 -5.87 12.60 -3.03
C GLY A 411 -6.43 11.39 -2.30
N ALA A 412 -7.73 11.48 -1.97
CA ALA A 412 -8.51 10.46 -1.28
C ALA A 412 -9.81 10.18 -2.02
N SER A 413 -10.35 8.97 -1.92
CA SER A 413 -11.55 8.55 -2.65
C SER A 413 -12.53 7.79 -1.76
N GLY A 414 -13.77 7.65 -2.21
CA GLY A 414 -14.74 6.75 -1.57
C GLY A 414 -14.43 5.30 -1.91
N PHE A 415 -14.57 4.93 -3.19
CA PHE A 415 -14.31 3.59 -3.72
C PHE A 415 -13.22 3.66 -4.79
N TYR A 416 -12.15 2.88 -4.61
CA TYR A 416 -11.00 2.91 -5.47
C TYR A 416 -10.52 1.48 -5.77
N CYS A 417 -10.89 0.95 -6.93
CA CYS A 417 -10.27 -0.24 -7.49
C CYS A 417 -9.02 0.18 -8.27
N ASP A 418 -7.87 -0.26 -7.80
CA ASP A 418 -6.57 0.09 -8.36
C ASP A 418 -6.02 -1.05 -9.20
N GLU A 419 -4.82 -0.88 -9.68
CA GLU A 419 -4.07 -1.76 -10.60
C GLU A 419 -4.47 -3.23 -10.48
N THR A 420 -4.80 -3.87 -11.61
CA THR A 420 -5.19 -5.29 -11.68
C THR A 420 -6.59 -5.66 -11.19
N SER A 421 -7.34 -4.74 -10.61
CA SER A 421 -8.73 -5.01 -10.26
C SER A 421 -9.56 -5.34 -11.51
N ALA A 422 -10.42 -6.34 -11.39
CA ALA A 422 -11.26 -6.79 -12.50
C ALA A 422 -12.57 -7.41 -12.02
N ASP A 423 -13.62 -7.26 -12.84
CA ASP A 423 -14.91 -7.91 -12.60
C ASP A 423 -15.49 -7.55 -11.22
N VAL A 424 -15.51 -6.24 -10.88
CA VAL A 424 -15.99 -5.73 -9.58
C VAL A 424 -17.30 -4.97 -9.76
N VAL A 425 -18.27 -5.27 -8.93
CA VAL A 425 -19.55 -4.55 -8.85
C VAL A 425 -19.57 -3.64 -7.63
N ILE A 426 -19.76 -2.33 -7.84
CA ILE A 426 -19.96 -1.32 -6.79
C ILE A 426 -21.39 -0.82 -6.89
N GLU A 427 -22.29 -1.27 -6.00
CA GLU A 427 -23.71 -1.01 -6.15
C GLU A 427 -24.44 -0.64 -4.86
N GLY A 428 -25.44 0.24 -4.97
CA GLY A 428 -26.31 0.58 -3.86
C GLY A 428 -25.60 1.24 -2.67
N ASN A 429 -24.38 1.75 -2.86
CA ASN A 429 -23.65 2.43 -1.80
C ASN A 429 -24.05 3.91 -1.70
N VAL A 430 -23.82 4.49 -0.53
CA VAL A 430 -24.02 5.92 -0.28
C VAL A 430 -22.70 6.55 0.18
N THR A 431 -22.33 7.67 -0.43
CA THR A 431 -21.25 8.52 0.08
C THR A 431 -21.76 9.88 0.50
N LEU A 432 -21.29 10.43 1.62
CA LEU A 432 -21.67 11.72 2.18
C LEU A 432 -20.43 12.54 2.50
N GLY A 433 -20.30 13.74 1.94
CA GLY A 433 -19.13 14.59 2.15
C GLY A 433 -17.83 14.00 1.53
N VAL A 434 -17.96 13.36 0.35
CA VAL A 434 -16.83 12.73 -0.34
C VAL A 434 -16.65 13.36 -1.73
N PRO A 435 -15.71 14.27 -1.94
CA PRO A 435 -15.50 14.98 -3.21
C PRO A 435 -15.12 14.07 -4.39
N ARG A 436 -14.48 12.93 -4.15
CA ARG A 436 -14.16 11.92 -5.16
C ARG A 436 -14.70 10.55 -4.74
N PRO A 437 -16.02 10.32 -4.87
CA PRO A 437 -16.63 9.09 -4.38
C PRO A 437 -16.23 7.85 -5.20
N CYS A 438 -15.87 8.02 -6.47
CA CYS A 438 -15.52 6.95 -7.40
C CYS A 438 -14.20 7.31 -8.11
N HIS A 439 -13.18 6.51 -7.88
CA HIS A 439 -11.91 6.56 -8.59
C HIS A 439 -11.47 5.15 -8.97
N GLN A 440 -11.31 4.89 -10.25
CA GLN A 440 -10.84 3.62 -10.76
C GLN A 440 -9.56 3.88 -11.55
N HIS A 441 -8.53 3.06 -11.34
CA HIS A 441 -7.23 3.28 -11.94
C HIS A 441 -6.61 1.95 -12.41
N LEU A 442 -6.22 1.89 -13.68
CA LEU A 442 -5.56 0.71 -14.25
C LEU A 442 -6.35 -0.60 -14.02
N ALA A 443 -7.69 -0.50 -13.99
CA ALA A 443 -8.62 -1.57 -13.69
C ALA A 443 -9.52 -1.89 -14.91
N ARG A 444 -10.22 -3.02 -14.90
CA ARG A 444 -11.12 -3.40 -15.98
C ARG A 444 -12.44 -3.98 -15.48
N ASP A 445 -13.47 -3.85 -16.30
CA ASP A 445 -14.79 -4.43 -16.03
C ASP A 445 -15.32 -4.07 -14.62
N ILE A 446 -15.17 -2.79 -14.25
CA ILE A 446 -15.70 -2.24 -13.01
C ILE A 446 -17.08 -1.66 -13.27
N HIS A 447 -18.09 -2.20 -12.58
CA HIS A 447 -19.49 -1.82 -12.76
C HIS A 447 -19.97 -1.00 -11.56
N VAL A 448 -20.07 0.33 -11.74
CA VAL A 448 -20.55 1.25 -10.71
C VAL A 448 -22.00 1.59 -11.00
N ARG A 449 -22.93 1.07 -10.18
CA ARG A 449 -24.36 1.20 -10.47
C ARG A 449 -25.24 1.45 -9.24
N ASN A 450 -26.31 2.24 -9.44
CA ASN A 450 -27.32 2.50 -8.43
C ASN A 450 -26.78 3.03 -7.09
N ASN A 451 -25.65 3.76 -7.12
CA ASN A 451 -25.09 4.41 -5.93
C ASN A 451 -25.65 5.83 -5.78
N THR A 452 -25.59 6.35 -4.56
CA THR A 452 -25.85 7.76 -4.25
C THR A 452 -24.59 8.42 -3.75
N PHE A 453 -24.05 9.37 -4.50
CA PHE A 453 -22.83 10.08 -4.20
C PHE A 453 -23.11 11.55 -3.88
N VAL A 454 -22.77 12.00 -2.67
CA VAL A 454 -23.04 13.34 -2.17
C VAL A 454 -21.73 14.04 -1.79
N ALA A 455 -21.51 15.24 -2.33
CA ALA A 455 -20.40 16.12 -1.98
C ALA A 455 -20.90 17.55 -1.68
N ASP A 456 -20.30 18.21 -0.69
CA ASP A 456 -20.65 19.59 -0.32
C ASP A 456 -20.20 20.62 -1.36
N GLY A 457 -19.15 20.31 -2.10
CA GLY A 457 -18.58 21.11 -3.20
C GLY A 457 -18.67 20.37 -4.54
N ASP A 458 -17.56 20.43 -5.29
CA ASP A 458 -17.42 19.67 -6.54
C ASP A 458 -17.37 18.16 -6.29
N LEU A 459 -17.93 17.39 -7.22
CA LEU A 459 -17.96 15.94 -7.16
C LEU A 459 -17.23 15.37 -8.39
N ALA A 460 -16.10 14.72 -8.17
CA ALA A 460 -15.28 14.14 -9.23
C ALA A 460 -15.55 12.63 -9.41
N ILE A 461 -15.75 12.22 -10.66
CA ILE A 461 -15.80 10.80 -11.05
C ILE A 461 -14.57 10.53 -11.92
N SER A 462 -13.82 9.50 -11.60
CA SER A 462 -12.56 9.21 -12.27
C SER A 462 -12.43 7.73 -12.64
N PHE A 463 -12.15 7.49 -13.93
CA PHE A 463 -11.74 6.19 -14.46
C PHE A 463 -10.49 6.42 -15.29
N GLN A 464 -9.32 6.15 -14.72
CA GLN A 464 -8.05 6.47 -15.32
C GLN A 464 -7.36 5.21 -15.85
N ASN A 465 -7.15 5.17 -17.18
CA ASN A 465 -6.55 4.02 -17.86
C ASN A 465 -7.28 2.70 -17.57
N CYS A 466 -8.59 2.73 -17.51
CA CYS A 466 -9.45 1.57 -17.30
C CYS A 466 -10.05 1.07 -18.62
N ALA A 467 -10.65 -0.12 -18.61
CA ALA A 467 -11.31 -0.70 -19.77
C ALA A 467 -12.60 -1.45 -19.38
N GLY A 468 -13.61 -1.44 -20.26
CA GLY A 468 -14.84 -2.18 -20.09
C GLY A 468 -15.72 -1.75 -18.90
N CYS A 469 -15.44 -0.60 -18.30
CA CYS A 469 -16.16 -0.13 -17.12
C CYS A 469 -17.57 0.39 -17.48
N THR A 470 -18.49 0.37 -16.51
CA THR A 470 -19.82 0.96 -16.65
C THR A 470 -20.14 1.86 -15.47
N PHE A 471 -20.91 2.93 -15.73
CA PHE A 471 -21.36 3.87 -14.71
C PHE A 471 -22.86 4.15 -14.96
N THR A 472 -23.76 3.47 -14.24
CA THR A 472 -25.18 3.44 -14.60
C THR A 472 -26.11 3.62 -13.41
N GLY A 473 -27.21 4.37 -13.59
CA GLY A 473 -28.28 4.51 -12.59
C GLY A 473 -27.85 5.21 -11.29
N ASN A 474 -26.69 5.89 -11.26
CA ASN A 474 -26.20 6.55 -10.06
C ASN A 474 -26.86 7.91 -9.86
N VAL A 475 -27.04 8.32 -8.60
CA VAL A 475 -27.50 9.65 -8.20
C VAL A 475 -26.30 10.44 -7.68
N LEU A 476 -26.06 11.60 -8.26
CA LEU A 476 -24.93 12.48 -7.96
C LEU A 476 -25.45 13.80 -7.40
N VAL A 477 -25.18 14.08 -6.13
CA VAL A 477 -25.62 15.32 -5.48
C VAL A 477 -24.40 16.16 -5.17
N ALA A 478 -24.23 17.30 -5.80
CA ALA A 478 -23.09 18.17 -5.62
C ALA A 478 -23.52 19.55 -5.13
N GLY A 479 -22.77 20.15 -4.21
CA GLY A 479 -22.90 21.57 -3.86
C GLY A 479 -22.24 22.47 -4.91
N GLY A 480 -21.38 21.95 -5.73
CA GLY A 480 -20.70 22.56 -6.86
C GLY A 480 -20.99 21.84 -8.17
N THR A 481 -19.94 21.55 -8.94
CA THR A 481 -20.02 20.94 -10.27
C THR A 481 -19.73 19.44 -10.20
N VAL A 482 -20.47 18.62 -10.94
CA VAL A 482 -20.08 17.22 -11.19
C VAL A 482 -19.05 17.18 -12.32
N ARG A 483 -17.91 16.57 -12.05
CA ARG A 483 -16.75 16.57 -12.96
C ARG A 483 -16.24 15.15 -13.25
N PRO A 484 -16.75 14.48 -14.29
CA PRO A 484 -16.08 13.30 -14.82
C PRO A 484 -14.71 13.69 -15.37
N THR A 485 -13.68 12.90 -15.10
CA THR A 485 -12.37 13.11 -15.72
C THR A 485 -12.42 12.79 -17.22
N GLU A 486 -11.52 13.38 -18.00
CA GLU A 486 -11.45 13.14 -19.45
C GLU A 486 -11.28 11.64 -19.78
N ALA A 487 -10.51 10.93 -18.97
CA ALA A 487 -10.29 9.50 -19.14
C ALA A 487 -11.56 8.63 -18.98
N CYS A 488 -12.64 9.16 -18.40
CA CYS A 488 -13.93 8.47 -18.37
C CYS A 488 -14.47 8.20 -19.78
N ARG A 489 -14.16 9.04 -20.76
CA ARG A 489 -14.64 8.89 -22.15
C ARG A 489 -14.15 7.63 -22.83
N THR A 490 -12.93 7.21 -22.52
CA THR A 490 -12.30 6.02 -23.09
C THR A 490 -12.45 4.79 -22.22
N SER A 491 -12.59 4.99 -20.90
CA SER A 491 -12.63 3.90 -19.91
C SER A 491 -14.02 3.33 -19.68
N VAL A 492 -15.08 4.15 -19.85
CA VAL A 492 -16.46 3.77 -19.54
C VAL A 492 -17.22 3.49 -20.84
N THR A 493 -17.65 2.25 -21.01
CA THR A 493 -18.36 1.78 -22.22
C THR A 493 -19.88 2.01 -22.16
N ASN A 494 -20.44 2.14 -20.94
CA ASN A 494 -21.84 2.46 -20.74
C ASN A 494 -21.97 3.49 -19.62
N TRP A 495 -22.46 4.67 -20.00
CA TRP A 495 -22.75 5.76 -19.09
C TRP A 495 -24.20 6.20 -19.27
N SER A 496 -25.11 5.57 -18.53
CA SER A 496 -26.55 5.78 -18.74
C SER A 496 -27.37 5.78 -17.44
N GLY A 497 -28.53 6.42 -17.49
CA GLY A 497 -29.49 6.43 -16.37
C GLY A 497 -29.03 7.19 -15.12
N ASN A 498 -27.89 7.89 -15.19
CA ASN A 498 -27.40 8.66 -14.05
C ASN A 498 -28.18 9.98 -13.91
N ARG A 499 -28.33 10.44 -12.67
CA ARG A 499 -28.98 11.71 -12.34
C ARG A 499 -28.03 12.60 -11.56
N ALA A 500 -27.90 13.87 -11.97
CA ALA A 500 -27.17 14.87 -11.22
C ALA A 500 -28.13 15.91 -10.63
N CYS A 501 -27.96 16.20 -9.35
CA CYS A 501 -28.74 17.18 -8.60
C CYS A 501 -27.83 18.15 -7.87
N HIS A 502 -28.23 19.43 -7.80
CA HIS A 502 -27.56 20.40 -6.97
C HIS A 502 -28.09 20.32 -5.53
N ALA A 503 -27.21 20.28 -4.53
CA ALA A 503 -27.59 20.11 -3.12
C ALA A 503 -28.52 21.24 -2.58
N ARG A 504 -28.48 22.44 -3.19
CA ARG A 504 -29.27 23.60 -2.80
C ARG A 504 -30.45 23.89 -3.73
N GLY A 505 -30.82 22.94 -4.62
CA GLY A 505 -31.80 23.16 -5.68
C GLY A 505 -31.22 23.99 -6.84
N GLY A 506 -31.51 23.61 -8.05
CA GLY A 506 -30.97 24.20 -9.27
C GLY A 506 -30.28 23.14 -10.16
N GLY A 507 -30.13 23.43 -11.45
CA GLY A 507 -29.51 22.50 -12.39
C GLY A 507 -27.99 22.47 -12.20
N VAL A 508 -27.45 21.28 -12.05
CA VAL A 508 -26.01 21.06 -12.21
C VAL A 508 -25.72 21.07 -13.71
N ALA A 509 -24.66 21.76 -14.12
CA ALA A 509 -24.12 21.61 -15.46
C ALA A 509 -23.56 20.20 -15.61
N TRP A 510 -24.38 19.31 -16.12
CA TRP A 510 -24.05 17.92 -16.34
C TRP A 510 -24.14 17.62 -17.84
N GLY A 511 -23.02 17.19 -18.41
CA GLY A 511 -23.08 16.48 -19.67
C GLY A 511 -23.60 15.07 -19.39
N CYS A 512 -24.91 14.86 -19.45
CA CYS A 512 -25.53 13.56 -19.15
C CYS A 512 -25.06 12.46 -20.08
N ASP A 513 -24.57 12.81 -21.24
CA ASP A 513 -23.98 11.91 -22.20
C ASP A 513 -22.50 12.28 -22.33
N LEU A 514 -21.62 11.42 -21.84
CA LEU A 514 -20.23 11.52 -22.27
C LEU A 514 -20.25 11.45 -23.79
N PRO A 515 -19.78 12.48 -24.52
CA PRO A 515 -19.75 12.39 -25.97
C PRO A 515 -19.01 11.12 -26.36
N ALA A 516 -19.50 10.45 -27.43
CA ALA A 516 -18.84 9.28 -27.97
C ALA A 516 -17.33 9.55 -28.05
N ALA A 517 -16.49 8.60 -27.60
CA ALA A 517 -15.06 8.73 -27.68
C ALA A 517 -14.71 9.14 -29.11
N ALA A 518 -13.96 10.20 -29.28
CA ALA A 518 -13.40 10.51 -30.60
C ALA A 518 -12.62 9.24 -31.03
N PRO A 519 -12.78 8.78 -32.30
CA PRO A 519 -12.03 7.62 -32.76
C PRO A 519 -10.56 7.86 -32.45
N GLU A 520 -9.91 6.88 -31.80
CA GLU A 520 -8.50 7.00 -31.47
C GLU A 520 -7.72 7.31 -32.74
N LYS A 521 -6.92 8.39 -32.68
CA LYS A 521 -6.02 8.71 -33.80
C LYS A 521 -5.09 7.50 -33.99
N PRO A 522 -4.87 7.06 -35.23
CA PRO A 522 -3.87 6.03 -35.51
C PRO A 522 -2.55 6.40 -34.83
N GLN A 523 -1.90 5.43 -34.22
CA GLN A 523 -0.65 5.68 -33.53
C GLN A 523 0.37 6.22 -34.53
N ALA A 524 0.95 7.39 -34.24
CA ALA A 524 1.95 7.97 -35.13
C ALA A 524 3.13 7.02 -35.30
N PRO A 525 3.73 6.91 -36.50
CA PRO A 525 4.89 6.03 -36.72
C PRO A 525 5.98 6.28 -35.68
N TYR A 526 6.60 5.19 -35.20
CA TYR A 526 7.73 5.30 -34.29
C TYR A 526 8.98 5.73 -35.07
N ARG A 527 9.54 6.89 -34.74
CA ARG A 527 10.79 7.39 -35.34
C ARG A 527 11.98 6.74 -34.64
N VAL A 528 12.70 5.91 -35.39
CA VAL A 528 13.84 5.13 -34.89
C VAL A 528 15.12 5.90 -35.12
N LYS A 529 15.69 6.48 -34.07
CA LYS A 529 16.93 7.26 -34.13
C LYS A 529 18.18 6.38 -34.20
N LYS A 530 19.27 6.96 -34.73
CA LYS A 530 20.56 6.31 -34.70
C LYS A 530 21.15 6.43 -33.29
N ALA A 531 21.55 5.29 -32.69
CA ALA A 531 22.22 5.24 -31.41
C ALA A 531 23.68 5.71 -31.54
N ALA A 532 24.19 6.45 -30.54
CA ALA A 532 25.57 6.88 -30.52
C ALA A 532 26.51 5.79 -29.96
N ASN A 533 26.16 5.16 -28.83
CA ASN A 533 26.98 4.17 -28.12
C ASN A 533 26.07 3.12 -27.49
N TRP A 534 25.63 2.14 -28.24
CA TRP A 534 24.75 1.08 -27.71
C TRP A 534 25.54 -0.08 -27.12
N ARG A 535 25.07 -0.60 -25.98
CA ARG A 535 25.50 -1.86 -25.36
C ARG A 535 24.31 -2.60 -24.78
N ALA A 536 24.30 -3.92 -24.85
CA ALA A 536 23.34 -4.77 -24.19
C ALA A 536 23.76 -4.98 -22.72
N ASP A 537 23.53 -4.02 -21.86
CA ASP A 537 24.03 -4.02 -20.46
C ASP A 537 22.91 -3.79 -19.40
N GLY A 538 21.67 -3.66 -19.84
CA GLY A 538 20.52 -3.41 -18.97
C GLY A 538 20.35 -1.94 -18.56
N ILE A 539 21.06 -1.02 -19.22
CA ILE A 539 20.92 0.42 -19.01
C ILE A 539 20.24 1.02 -20.26
N LEU A 540 19.02 1.51 -20.12
CA LEU A 540 18.29 2.12 -21.23
C LEU A 540 18.54 3.63 -21.27
N GLY A 541 19.71 4.04 -21.73
CA GLY A 541 20.14 5.42 -21.82
C GLY A 541 19.38 6.24 -22.89
N ALA A 542 19.22 7.53 -22.66
CA ALA A 542 18.61 8.45 -23.64
C ALA A 542 19.46 8.58 -24.92
N ASP A 543 20.78 8.36 -24.82
CA ASP A 543 21.73 8.40 -25.94
C ASP A 543 21.70 7.11 -26.77
N GLU A 544 21.18 6.02 -26.20
CA GLU A 544 21.14 4.71 -26.82
C GLU A 544 19.81 4.44 -27.54
N TYR A 545 18.72 4.95 -27.01
CA TYR A 545 17.37 4.67 -27.49
C TYR A 545 16.56 5.93 -27.74
N GLY A 546 15.55 5.81 -28.58
CA GLY A 546 14.50 6.80 -28.75
C GLY A 546 13.52 6.88 -27.58
N GLU A 547 12.46 7.63 -27.76
CA GLU A 547 11.38 7.81 -26.78
C GLU A 547 10.73 6.47 -26.39
N ALA A 548 10.48 6.30 -25.10
CA ALA A 548 9.77 5.11 -24.60
C ALA A 548 8.30 5.15 -25.01
N ARG A 549 7.80 4.05 -25.58
CA ARG A 549 6.38 3.86 -25.87
C ARG A 549 5.80 2.75 -25.01
N ARG A 550 4.55 2.89 -24.57
CA ARG A 550 3.88 1.89 -23.74
C ARG A 550 3.25 0.80 -24.58
N MET A 551 3.32 -0.42 -24.07
CA MET A 551 2.52 -1.56 -24.51
C MET A 551 1.41 -1.74 -23.47
N ASP A 552 0.26 -1.13 -23.70
CA ASP A 552 -0.80 -0.99 -22.69
C ASP A 552 -2.21 -1.28 -23.22
N ARG A 553 -2.33 -1.89 -24.42
CA ARG A 553 -3.64 -2.24 -25.00
C ARG A 553 -4.00 -3.69 -24.71
N ASP A 554 -5.25 -3.93 -24.30
CA ASP A 554 -5.79 -5.29 -24.13
C ASP A 554 -6.21 -5.90 -25.48
N ALA A 555 -6.73 -7.13 -25.44
CA ALA A 555 -7.19 -7.82 -26.64
C ALA A 555 -8.35 -7.10 -27.38
N ARG A 556 -8.99 -6.12 -26.75
CA ARG A 556 -10.04 -5.28 -27.33
C ARG A 556 -9.50 -3.96 -27.89
N GLY A 557 -8.20 -3.71 -27.78
CA GLY A 557 -7.55 -2.46 -28.16
C GLY A 557 -7.64 -1.35 -27.12
N CYS A 558 -8.23 -1.60 -25.94
CA CYS A 558 -8.38 -0.60 -24.88
C CYS A 558 -7.08 -0.44 -24.08
N HIS A 559 -6.78 0.79 -23.65
CA HIS A 559 -5.64 1.04 -22.76
C HIS A 559 -5.87 0.42 -21.40
N VAL A 560 -4.95 -0.42 -20.95
CA VAL A 560 -4.96 -1.09 -19.65
C VAL A 560 -3.58 -0.98 -19.02
N GLY A 561 -3.50 -0.52 -17.82
CA GLY A 561 -2.23 -0.07 -17.30
C GLY A 561 -1.63 -0.86 -16.15
N ALA A 562 -2.13 -2.05 -15.85
CA ALA A 562 -1.42 -2.93 -14.91
C ALA A 562 -0.12 -3.46 -15.54
N ALA A 563 0.97 -3.48 -14.77
CA ALA A 563 2.29 -3.95 -15.22
C ALA A 563 2.76 -3.29 -16.53
N PRO A 564 3.03 -2.00 -16.57
CA PRO A 564 3.41 -1.31 -17.79
C PRO A 564 4.66 -1.92 -18.40
N THR A 565 4.57 -2.22 -19.68
CA THR A 565 5.72 -2.58 -20.50
C THR A 565 6.03 -1.41 -21.41
N SER A 566 7.25 -0.92 -21.38
CA SER A 566 7.73 0.08 -22.32
C SER A 566 8.61 -0.55 -23.38
N LEU A 567 8.43 -0.07 -24.61
CA LEU A 567 9.25 -0.39 -25.77
C LEU A 567 10.14 0.81 -26.08
N ARG A 568 11.41 0.58 -26.40
CA ARG A 568 12.33 1.56 -26.96
C ARG A 568 13.00 0.97 -28.19
N LEU A 569 13.21 1.81 -29.19
CA LEU A 569 13.82 1.42 -30.45
C LEU A 569 14.91 2.41 -30.84
N ALA A 570 15.99 1.88 -31.40
CA ALA A 570 17.07 2.62 -32.03
C ALA A 570 17.68 1.80 -33.17
N HIS A 571 18.68 2.31 -33.88
CA HIS A 571 19.51 1.55 -34.80
C HIS A 571 20.97 2.00 -34.75
N ASP A 572 21.90 1.09 -35.02
CA ASP A 572 23.33 1.42 -35.10
C ASP A 572 23.86 1.61 -36.52
N GLY A 573 22.98 1.53 -37.51
CA GLY A 573 23.27 1.61 -38.92
C GLY A 573 23.37 0.21 -39.61
N ALA A 574 23.62 -0.84 -38.86
CA ALA A 574 23.69 -2.21 -39.32
C ALA A 574 22.57 -3.12 -38.76
N ALA A 575 22.00 -2.74 -37.63
CA ALA A 575 20.97 -3.48 -36.94
C ALA A 575 19.93 -2.58 -36.32
N LEU A 576 18.73 -3.12 -36.10
CA LEU A 576 17.71 -2.54 -35.25
C LEU A 576 17.97 -2.99 -33.80
N LEU A 577 17.88 -2.03 -32.88
CA LEU A 577 18.06 -2.19 -31.45
C LEU A 577 16.69 -2.13 -30.81
N VAL A 578 16.28 -3.19 -30.15
CA VAL A 578 14.94 -3.33 -29.55
C VAL A 578 15.10 -3.54 -28.05
N ALA A 579 14.51 -2.69 -27.25
CA ALA A 579 14.52 -2.84 -25.80
C ALA A 579 13.11 -2.85 -25.23
N PHE A 580 12.87 -3.77 -24.31
CA PHE A 580 11.66 -3.81 -23.49
C PHE A 580 12.01 -3.66 -22.04
N ARG A 581 11.25 -2.84 -21.31
CA ARG A 581 11.28 -2.78 -19.87
C ARG A 581 9.89 -3.10 -19.33
N THR A 582 9.78 -4.16 -18.55
CA THR A 582 8.56 -4.50 -17.83
C THR A 582 8.68 -4.10 -16.39
N LEU A 583 7.63 -3.54 -15.81
CA LEU A 583 7.52 -3.27 -14.38
C LEU A 583 6.48 -4.20 -13.81
N ASP A 584 6.87 -5.06 -12.87
CA ASP A 584 5.96 -5.89 -12.11
C ASP A 584 5.91 -5.34 -10.67
N PHE A 585 4.78 -4.74 -10.36
CA PHE A 585 4.48 -4.33 -9.00
C PHE A 585 4.16 -5.58 -8.19
N TRP A 586 4.65 -5.68 -6.97
CA TRP A 586 4.51 -6.83 -6.08
C TRP A 586 5.39 -8.03 -6.49
N ALA A 587 6.28 -8.38 -5.63
CA ALA A 587 7.29 -9.45 -5.72
C ALA A 587 6.76 -10.86 -6.11
N THR A 588 5.83 -10.92 -7.07
CA THR A 588 5.36 -12.18 -7.63
C THR A 588 6.49 -12.73 -8.48
N PRO A 589 6.92 -13.98 -8.28
CA PRO A 589 7.92 -14.59 -9.14
C PRO A 589 7.40 -14.60 -10.56
N LEU A 590 8.16 -14.05 -11.51
CA LEU A 590 7.90 -14.26 -12.93
C LEU A 590 8.05 -15.74 -13.22
N SER A 591 7.15 -16.28 -14.04
CA SER A 591 7.24 -17.65 -14.49
C SER A 591 8.55 -17.87 -15.27
N ALA A 592 9.28 -18.91 -14.93
CA ALA A 592 10.57 -19.27 -15.57
C ALA A 592 10.40 -20.24 -16.75
N GLY A 593 9.20 -20.64 -17.08
CA GLY A 593 8.92 -21.50 -18.23
C GLY A 593 8.97 -20.77 -19.57
N GLU A 594 8.78 -21.49 -20.65
CA GLU A 594 8.87 -20.99 -22.04
C GLU A 594 7.67 -21.40 -22.89
N THR A 595 6.48 -21.42 -22.32
CA THR A 595 5.24 -21.73 -23.01
C THR A 595 4.40 -20.48 -23.17
N TRP A 596 4.20 -20.03 -24.41
CA TRP A 596 3.38 -18.86 -24.69
C TRP A 596 1.93 -19.06 -24.25
N GLY A 597 1.39 -18.06 -23.55
CA GLY A 597 0.04 -18.12 -22.98
C GLY A 597 -0.04 -18.84 -21.64
N VAL A 598 1.08 -19.37 -21.14
CA VAL A 598 1.22 -20.00 -19.82
C VAL A 598 2.27 -19.24 -19.00
N ASP A 599 3.43 -19.03 -19.58
CA ASP A 599 4.58 -18.38 -18.93
C ASP A 599 4.72 -16.92 -19.37
N ASP A 600 5.34 -16.08 -18.53
CA ASP A 600 5.60 -14.68 -18.83
C ASP A 600 6.51 -14.55 -20.06
N GLY A 601 6.12 -13.72 -21.03
CA GLY A 601 6.88 -13.53 -22.24
C GLY A 601 6.48 -12.33 -23.08
N ILE A 602 7.31 -11.99 -24.06
CA ILE A 602 7.04 -10.98 -25.08
C ILE A 602 7.20 -11.64 -26.47
N ARG A 603 6.22 -11.46 -27.33
CA ARG A 603 6.31 -11.74 -28.78
C ARG A 603 6.32 -10.43 -29.54
N PHE A 604 7.19 -10.32 -30.52
CA PHE A 604 7.16 -9.18 -31.43
C PHE A 604 7.51 -9.60 -32.84
N THR A 605 7.05 -8.83 -33.83
CA THR A 605 7.36 -9.04 -35.23
C THR A 605 8.02 -7.80 -35.81
N LEU A 606 8.99 -8.02 -36.67
CA LEU A 606 9.69 -7.00 -37.44
C LEU A 606 9.78 -7.44 -38.90
N ALA A 607 9.22 -6.64 -39.82
CA ALA A 607 9.20 -6.96 -41.25
C ALA A 607 8.70 -8.38 -41.55
N GLY A 608 7.78 -8.90 -40.79
CA GLY A 608 7.25 -10.26 -40.91
C GLY A 608 8.04 -11.35 -40.19
N HIS A 609 9.23 -11.06 -39.64
CA HIS A 609 10.00 -11.99 -38.83
C HIS A 609 9.53 -11.98 -37.38
N ALA A 610 9.33 -13.15 -36.78
CA ALA A 610 8.82 -13.30 -35.42
C ALA A 610 9.94 -13.56 -34.41
N PHE A 611 9.76 -12.99 -33.21
CA PHE A 611 10.68 -13.13 -32.08
C PHE A 611 9.92 -13.43 -30.81
N GLU A 612 10.49 -14.24 -29.92
CA GLU A 612 9.96 -14.56 -28.60
C GLU A 612 11.02 -14.30 -27.54
N VAL A 613 10.57 -13.67 -26.46
CA VAL A 613 11.35 -13.43 -25.24
C VAL A 613 10.67 -14.12 -24.10
N TYR A 614 11.37 -15.00 -23.41
CA TYR A 614 10.89 -15.62 -22.18
C TYR A 614 11.69 -15.14 -20.97
N PHE A 615 11.03 -15.04 -19.84
CA PHE A 615 11.67 -14.55 -18.63
C PHE A 615 12.52 -15.61 -17.91
N SER A 616 12.70 -16.77 -18.53
CA SER A 616 13.78 -17.72 -18.25
C SER A 616 15.18 -17.16 -18.54
N GLY A 617 15.28 -16.11 -19.36
CA GLY A 617 16.54 -15.48 -19.79
C GLY A 617 16.80 -15.58 -21.29
N ASN A 618 15.99 -16.34 -22.03
CA ASN A 618 16.22 -16.63 -23.45
C ASN A 618 15.42 -15.71 -24.38
N VAL A 619 16.04 -15.38 -25.51
CA VAL A 619 15.45 -14.66 -26.65
C VAL A 619 15.62 -15.50 -27.91
N TYR A 620 14.55 -15.69 -28.67
CA TYR A 620 14.53 -16.54 -29.85
C TYR A 620 14.05 -15.78 -31.08
N ALA A 621 14.65 -16.07 -32.22
CA ALA A 621 14.01 -15.92 -33.53
C ALA A 621 13.14 -17.16 -33.83
N VAL A 622 11.95 -16.94 -34.39
CA VAL A 622 10.97 -18.02 -34.66
C VAL A 622 10.69 -18.07 -36.16
N ASP A 623 10.88 -19.24 -36.77
CA ASP A 623 10.60 -19.44 -38.20
C ASP A 623 9.10 -19.69 -38.47
N ALA A 624 8.75 -19.85 -39.75
CA ALA A 624 7.36 -20.06 -40.19
C ALA A 624 6.74 -21.35 -39.64
N GLU A 625 7.57 -22.36 -39.35
CA GLU A 625 7.20 -23.64 -38.77
C GLU A 625 7.17 -23.62 -37.24
N GLY A 626 7.46 -22.46 -36.62
CA GLY A 626 7.46 -22.30 -35.18
C GLY A 626 8.73 -22.80 -34.47
N ARG A 627 9.80 -23.11 -35.21
CA ARG A 627 11.09 -23.53 -34.63
C ARG A 627 11.83 -22.33 -34.10
N ARG A 628 12.40 -22.47 -32.92
CA ARG A 628 13.10 -21.42 -32.17
C ARG A 628 14.61 -21.53 -32.35
N THR A 629 15.24 -20.42 -32.72
CA THR A 629 16.70 -20.27 -32.74
C THR A 629 17.14 -19.19 -31.76
N PRO A 630 18.03 -19.48 -30.79
CA PRO A 630 18.50 -18.51 -29.85
C PRO A 630 19.14 -17.30 -30.55
N LEU A 631 18.78 -16.08 -30.10
CA LEU A 631 19.35 -14.85 -30.62
C LEU A 631 20.62 -14.50 -29.83
N ALA A 632 21.77 -14.53 -30.53
CA ALA A 632 23.06 -14.25 -29.90
C ALA A 632 23.17 -12.78 -29.46
N GLY A 633 23.82 -12.53 -28.30
CA GLY A 633 24.10 -11.20 -27.79
C GLY A 633 22.90 -10.42 -27.25
N ALA A 634 21.75 -11.09 -27.03
CA ALA A 634 20.63 -10.47 -26.37
C ALA A 634 20.86 -10.40 -24.84
N TYR A 635 20.53 -9.28 -24.24
CA TYR A 635 20.49 -9.09 -22.78
C TYR A 635 19.06 -9.35 -22.29
N ASN A 636 18.91 -10.18 -21.27
CA ASN A 636 17.62 -10.44 -20.64
C ASN A 636 17.83 -10.75 -19.16
N ALA A 637 17.64 -9.75 -18.31
CA ALA A 637 17.86 -9.90 -16.88
C ALA A 637 16.82 -9.14 -16.03
N VAL A 638 16.65 -9.61 -14.81
CA VAL A 638 15.82 -8.93 -13.81
C VAL A 638 16.65 -7.83 -13.14
N ASP A 639 16.23 -6.60 -13.29
CA ASP A 639 16.74 -5.50 -12.47
C ASP A 639 16.08 -5.54 -11.09
N ALA A 640 16.78 -6.09 -10.11
CA ALA A 640 16.33 -6.22 -8.73
C ALA A 640 16.53 -4.95 -7.89
N ARG A 641 16.99 -3.85 -8.49
CA ARG A 641 17.40 -2.63 -7.79
C ARG A 641 16.25 -1.70 -7.37
N GLY A 642 15.00 -2.05 -7.64
CA GLY A 642 13.82 -1.29 -7.23
C GLY A 642 13.16 -1.88 -5.98
N GLY A 643 13.03 -1.12 -4.90
CA GLY A 643 12.56 -1.62 -3.58
C GLY A 643 11.10 -2.11 -3.55
N MET A 644 10.23 -1.74 -4.48
CA MET A 644 8.81 -2.13 -4.52
C MET A 644 8.36 -2.69 -5.87
N ALA A 645 9.13 -2.51 -6.94
CA ALA A 645 8.84 -3.08 -8.24
C ALA A 645 10.07 -3.85 -8.74
N ARG A 646 9.85 -5.03 -9.30
CA ARG A 646 10.88 -5.71 -10.10
C ARG A 646 10.71 -5.26 -11.54
N SER A 647 11.77 -4.80 -12.15
CA SER A 647 11.79 -4.57 -13.59
C SER A 647 12.61 -5.67 -14.27
N ARG A 648 12.14 -6.13 -15.40
CA ARG A 648 12.97 -6.91 -16.33
C ARG A 648 13.30 -6.04 -17.52
N ILE A 649 14.56 -6.06 -17.91
CA ILE A 649 15.06 -5.38 -19.10
C ILE A 649 15.50 -6.44 -20.10
N VAL A 650 15.05 -6.28 -21.33
CA VAL A 650 15.46 -7.09 -22.47
C VAL A 650 16.00 -6.16 -23.53
N GLU A 651 17.18 -6.46 -24.03
CA GLU A 651 17.80 -5.73 -25.13
C GLU A 651 18.24 -6.69 -26.22
N CYS A 652 17.82 -6.44 -27.44
CA CYS A 652 18.10 -7.27 -28.60
C CYS A 652 18.71 -6.42 -29.71
N ARG A 653 19.74 -6.96 -30.37
CA ARG A 653 20.34 -6.41 -31.59
C ARG A 653 19.98 -7.33 -32.75
N ILE A 654 19.19 -6.83 -33.70
CA ILE A 654 18.67 -7.62 -34.83
C ILE A 654 19.24 -7.04 -36.11
N PRO A 655 20.19 -7.74 -36.78
CA PRO A 655 20.81 -7.26 -38.02
C PRO A 655 19.75 -6.98 -39.11
N PHE A 656 19.86 -5.88 -39.82
CA PHE A 656 18.96 -5.56 -40.94
C PHE A 656 19.05 -6.62 -42.06
N THR A 657 20.21 -7.25 -42.24
CA THR A 657 20.39 -8.36 -43.16
C THR A 657 19.54 -9.58 -42.80
N ALA A 658 19.36 -9.86 -41.50
CA ALA A 658 18.47 -10.93 -41.02
C ALA A 658 16.99 -10.64 -41.25
N LEU A 659 16.62 -9.37 -41.39
CA LEU A 659 15.26 -8.91 -41.68
C LEU A 659 15.01 -8.71 -43.19
N GLY A 660 16.01 -8.88 -44.03
CA GLY A 660 15.91 -8.61 -45.48
C GLY A 660 15.73 -7.12 -45.81
N ILE A 661 16.16 -6.23 -44.89
CA ILE A 661 15.94 -4.77 -45.01
C ILE A 661 17.25 -4.08 -45.39
N ALA A 662 17.18 -3.20 -46.38
CA ALA A 662 18.24 -2.24 -46.65
C ALA A 662 18.04 -1.02 -45.73
N PRO A 663 18.97 -0.73 -44.79
CA PRO A 663 18.83 0.43 -43.90
C PRO A 663 19.02 1.71 -44.66
N ALA A 664 17.95 2.43 -44.91
CA ALA A 664 17.96 3.75 -45.55
C ALA A 664 17.12 4.72 -44.69
N ARG A 665 17.52 5.97 -44.66
CA ARG A 665 16.73 7.03 -44.01
C ARG A 665 15.32 7.08 -44.64
N GLY A 666 14.31 7.04 -43.80
CA GLY A 666 12.90 7.00 -44.20
C GLY A 666 12.39 5.59 -44.52
N ALA A 667 13.22 4.53 -44.39
CA ALA A 667 12.74 3.18 -44.50
C ALA A 667 11.64 2.87 -43.48
N ARG A 668 10.57 2.23 -43.96
CA ARG A 668 9.39 1.87 -43.14
C ARG A 668 9.42 0.40 -42.84
N ILE A 669 9.25 0.06 -41.57
CA ILE A 669 9.31 -1.31 -41.07
C ILE A 669 8.01 -1.62 -40.37
N ALA A 670 7.32 -2.66 -40.79
CA ALA A 670 6.14 -3.17 -40.09
C ALA A 670 6.53 -3.79 -38.75
N PHE A 671 5.83 -3.43 -37.69
CA PHE A 671 6.12 -3.84 -36.31
C PHE A 671 4.85 -4.17 -35.53
N SER A 672 4.89 -5.26 -34.77
CA SER A 672 3.90 -5.52 -33.73
C SER A 672 4.59 -6.09 -32.49
N ALA A 673 4.03 -5.88 -31.32
CA ALA A 673 4.52 -6.50 -30.10
C ALA A 673 3.38 -6.80 -29.14
N CYS A 674 3.49 -7.91 -28.43
CA CYS A 674 2.55 -8.39 -27.44
C CYS A 674 3.31 -8.95 -26.25
N ARG A 675 2.96 -8.52 -25.02
CA ARG A 675 3.41 -9.14 -23.79
C ARG A 675 2.30 -10.03 -23.25
N TRP A 676 2.64 -11.24 -22.84
CA TRP A 676 1.81 -12.09 -22.01
C TRP A 676 2.30 -12.06 -20.56
N SER A 677 1.38 -11.86 -19.61
CA SER A 677 1.67 -11.98 -18.19
C SER A 677 0.92 -13.16 -17.59
N ALA A 678 1.67 -14.15 -17.12
CA ALA A 678 1.13 -15.35 -16.48
C ALA A 678 0.37 -15.03 -15.19
N HIS A 679 0.85 -14.05 -14.43
CA HIS A 679 0.21 -13.61 -13.18
C HIS A 679 -1.17 -12.99 -13.43
N TYR A 680 -1.26 -12.12 -14.43
CA TYR A 680 -2.52 -11.43 -14.76
C TYR A 680 -3.39 -12.20 -15.75
N ARG A 681 -2.87 -13.27 -16.35
CA ARG A 681 -3.50 -14.04 -17.43
C ARG A 681 -4.00 -13.17 -18.57
N GLU A 682 -3.20 -12.21 -18.96
CA GLU A 682 -3.55 -11.16 -19.91
C GLU A 682 -2.45 -10.89 -20.93
N ALA A 683 -2.87 -10.56 -22.15
CA ALA A 683 -1.99 -10.04 -23.21
C ALA A 683 -2.04 -8.49 -23.24
N ARG A 684 -0.89 -7.86 -23.46
CA ARG A 684 -0.73 -6.43 -23.66
C ARG A 684 -0.11 -6.17 -25.02
N HIS A 685 -0.71 -5.30 -25.79
CA HIS A 685 -0.31 -5.04 -27.17
C HIS A 685 0.26 -3.63 -27.33
N TYR A 686 1.21 -3.46 -28.24
CA TYR A 686 1.73 -2.17 -28.66
C TYR A 686 0.73 -1.43 -29.57
N ALA A 687 0.10 -2.16 -30.50
CA ALA A 687 -1.02 -1.71 -31.31
C ALA A 687 -2.23 -2.62 -31.04
N ALA A 688 -3.40 -2.27 -31.50
CA ALA A 688 -4.57 -3.13 -31.35
C ALA A 688 -4.31 -4.52 -31.96
N PRO A 689 -4.91 -5.61 -31.42
CA PRO A 689 -4.74 -6.95 -31.97
C PRO A 689 -5.12 -6.99 -33.44
N GLY A 690 -4.21 -7.51 -34.27
CA GLY A 690 -4.38 -7.55 -35.74
C GLY A 690 -3.92 -6.29 -36.48
N GLU A 691 -3.57 -5.21 -35.75
CA GLU A 691 -2.96 -4.03 -36.35
C GLU A 691 -1.43 -4.11 -36.31
N THR A 692 -0.81 -3.53 -37.31
CA THR A 692 0.64 -3.40 -37.42
C THR A 692 1.03 -1.93 -37.33
N ALA A 693 1.90 -1.62 -36.40
CA ALA A 693 2.49 -0.27 -36.30
C ALA A 693 3.61 -0.11 -37.34
N GLU A 694 3.96 1.12 -37.61
CA GLU A 694 5.01 1.48 -38.55
C GLU A 694 6.20 2.11 -37.83
N LEU A 695 7.40 1.60 -38.09
CA LEU A 695 8.67 2.17 -37.69
C LEU A 695 9.28 2.91 -38.87
N VAL A 696 9.83 4.10 -38.62
CA VAL A 696 10.51 4.89 -39.66
C VAL A 696 11.94 5.18 -39.21
N LEU A 697 12.93 4.73 -39.99
CA LEU A 697 14.35 4.97 -39.69
C LEU A 697 14.71 6.46 -39.96
N GLU A 698 15.40 7.12 -39.03
CA GLU A 698 15.87 8.51 -39.14
C GLU A 698 17.33 8.66 -39.59
#